data_1e3e4ecd32ec633b05158b61153422a7
#
_entry.id   1e3e4ecd32ec633b05158b61153422a7
#
_cell.length_a   1.000
_cell.length_b   1.000
_cell.length_c   1.000
_cell.angle_alpha   90.00
_cell.angle_beta   90.00
_cell.angle_gamma   90.00
#
_symmetry.space_group_name_H-M   'P 1'
#
loop_
_entity.id
_entity.type
_entity.pdbx_description
1 polymer ?
#
loop_
_entity_poly.entity_id
_entity_poly.type
_entity_poly.pdbx_seq_one_letter_code
_entity_poly.pdbx_strand_id
1 'polypeptide(L)'
;MVTISGRPKYHRLLLLCCFWLWTTVAITAEQQQQEAIIQGTIAFTTHGRMHYDFDVYTVSLPSQFLSLGNGSSCLQQQRRLQETRMTYGQSVNYNAQLVSSSLASVPLLKTLHAHGFRNLLETEKEEEQEQDAPQLLLYVSEMEGSPQVYIDIPLGPGGKVQSQDSEGIRRTMREESTVPPFKLSMLRAGPSAFLNDRPSLTGDTVVYVSTEEPSERPRQSWNGIYSTSFASRVTKRLSPHGVSDFSPSISPSGEWVMVASTQGREWDGEIGELNLGLYVFKAEDGSQRRLVVQNGGWPSWADSSTVFFHRVAQDGWWSIYKINPFDSSSDQEPERVTPPGVHAFTPAASSTGNWIAVATRRASTRHVEIFDLQTKKFVKLTELINPNVHHYNPFVSSSSGEIGYHRCRGTHPDGSSTASVDLRVESVTSPLENLSLIHVDGSFPSFSPDGSLIAYVGSSDDSASMNVMRLDGSENRKVFTGDVFGLAWDPTRKDIVYATHGPVFRSTQTSVHIVAVNNADTADVEADKASSSCKYLTKEGTHNNAFPSPSGDGKYLVFRSGRSGYKNLYIMDAVDGEEKYLHRLTEGDWTDTHPNWSSDNEWIAFSSDRGHPGRFALYLIHPNGTGLHRVLNSSPGWINHPCFSPDSKSLVFTSDYAGLSAEPISVPHQFQPYGDLFICRIDGTGLTRLTHSSNENGTPGWGRIPVAASMLSKEGTKPFCDFSDVDFLQRIGAAPQMCSFQ
;
A
#
# COMPACT_ATOMS: atom_id res chain seq x y z
N MET A 1 -70.79 -53.11 -18.66
CA MET A 1 -70.63 -52.85 -17.25
C MET A 1 -69.17 -53.14 -16.86
N VAL A 2 -68.32 -52.15 -16.83
CA VAL A 2 -66.99 -52.24 -16.25
C VAL A 2 -66.71 -50.88 -15.57
N THR A 3 -66.68 -50.94 -14.29
CA THR A 3 -66.36 -49.83 -13.42
C THR A 3 -64.84 -49.74 -13.32
N ILE A 4 -64.28 -48.56 -13.67
CA ILE A 4 -62.85 -48.20 -13.41
C ILE A 4 -62.81 -47.20 -12.29
N SER A 5 -62.33 -47.63 -11.12
CA SER A 5 -61.98 -46.84 -9.99
C SER A 5 -60.59 -46.22 -10.21
N GLY A 6 -60.51 -44.93 -10.45
CA GLY A 6 -59.23 -44.16 -10.52
C GLY A 6 -58.86 -43.58 -9.17
N ARG A 7 -57.71 -43.90 -8.63
CA ARG A 7 -57.19 -43.46 -7.33
C ARG A 7 -56.59 -42.04 -7.40
N PRO A 8 -56.70 -41.22 -6.39
CA PRO A 8 -55.97 -39.95 -6.27
C PRO A 8 -54.61 -40.12 -5.60
N LYS A 9 -53.56 -40.53 -6.34
CA LYS A 9 -52.19 -40.58 -5.79
C LYS A 9 -51.34 -39.35 -6.13
N TYR A 10 -51.78 -38.52 -7.03
CA TYR A 10 -50.99 -37.36 -7.47
C TYR A 10 -51.15 -36.10 -6.62
N HIS A 11 -52.22 -35.94 -5.87
CA HIS A 11 -52.45 -34.74 -5.04
C HIS A 11 -51.57 -34.71 -3.78
N ARG A 12 -51.11 -35.84 -3.24
CA ARG A 12 -50.20 -35.85 -2.08
C ARG A 12 -48.74 -35.59 -2.46
N LEU A 13 -48.30 -35.94 -3.67
CA LEU A 13 -46.93 -35.65 -4.15
C LEU A 13 -46.79 -34.17 -4.49
N LEU A 14 -47.78 -33.54 -5.09
CA LEU A 14 -47.75 -32.10 -5.38
C LEU A 14 -47.75 -31.25 -4.12
N LEU A 15 -48.50 -31.60 -3.07
CA LEU A 15 -48.49 -30.93 -1.80
C LEU A 15 -47.17 -31.08 -1.03
N LEU A 16 -46.52 -32.25 -1.10
CA LEU A 16 -45.20 -32.48 -0.51
C LEU A 16 -44.09 -31.73 -1.27
N CYS A 17 -44.13 -31.66 -2.60
CA CYS A 17 -43.17 -30.88 -3.39
C CYS A 17 -43.39 -29.38 -3.19
N CYS A 18 -44.61 -28.87 -3.08
CA CYS A 18 -44.87 -27.47 -2.77
C CYS A 18 -44.46 -27.11 -1.32
N PHE A 19 -44.65 -28.00 -0.36
CA PHE A 19 -44.21 -27.82 1.02
C PHE A 19 -42.66 -27.82 1.13
N TRP A 20 -41.99 -28.69 0.37
CA TRP A 20 -40.51 -28.74 0.30
C TRP A 20 -39.94 -27.53 -0.43
N LEU A 21 -40.55 -27.10 -1.53
CA LEU A 21 -40.16 -25.85 -2.22
C LEU A 21 -40.45 -24.60 -1.35
N TRP A 22 -41.54 -24.59 -0.60
CA TRP A 22 -41.84 -23.46 0.31
C TRP A 22 -40.91 -23.43 1.52
N THR A 23 -40.56 -24.59 2.09
CA THR A 23 -39.58 -24.65 3.20
C THR A 23 -38.15 -24.34 2.72
N THR A 24 -37.74 -24.79 1.52
CA THR A 24 -36.43 -24.40 0.95
C THR A 24 -36.39 -22.93 0.55
N VAL A 25 -37.46 -22.36 0.00
CA VAL A 25 -37.54 -20.91 -0.29
C VAL A 25 -37.63 -20.09 0.99
N ALA A 26 -38.33 -20.56 2.03
CA ALA A 26 -38.37 -19.90 3.33
C ALA A 26 -37.01 -19.98 4.07
N ILE A 27 -36.33 -21.13 4.01
CA ILE A 27 -34.98 -21.30 4.59
C ILE A 27 -33.95 -20.44 3.83
N THR A 28 -34.04 -20.34 2.49
CA THR A 28 -33.18 -19.45 1.73
C THR A 28 -33.52 -17.96 1.94
N ALA A 29 -34.78 -17.63 2.15
CA ALA A 29 -35.20 -16.25 2.48
C ALA A 29 -34.83 -15.87 3.92
N GLU A 30 -34.93 -16.78 4.89
CA GLU A 30 -34.45 -16.56 6.25
C GLU A 30 -32.91 -16.55 6.33
N GLN A 31 -32.20 -17.35 5.53
CA GLN A 31 -30.75 -17.25 5.42
C GLN A 31 -30.28 -15.99 4.70
N GLN A 32 -31.04 -15.46 3.74
CA GLN A 32 -30.75 -14.16 3.13
C GLN A 32 -31.14 -12.99 4.05
N GLN A 33 -32.03 -13.15 5.01
CA GLN A 33 -32.40 -12.10 5.98
C GLN A 33 -31.45 -11.99 7.19
N GLN A 34 -30.45 -12.85 7.31
CA GLN A 34 -29.44 -12.84 8.37
C GLN A 34 -27.99 -12.66 7.89
N GLU A 35 -27.76 -12.14 6.70
CA GLU A 35 -26.44 -11.59 6.42
C GLU A 35 -26.27 -10.33 7.30
N ALA A 36 -25.51 -10.50 8.40
CA ALA A 36 -25.13 -9.39 9.26
C ALA A 36 -24.48 -8.33 8.37
N ILE A 37 -25.13 -7.18 8.24
CA ILE A 37 -24.62 -6.07 7.44
C ILE A 37 -23.33 -5.61 8.10
N ILE A 38 -22.19 -5.84 7.45
CA ILE A 38 -20.88 -5.33 7.88
C ILE A 38 -20.95 -3.81 7.76
N GLN A 39 -20.84 -3.11 8.90
CA GLN A 39 -21.00 -1.66 8.96
C GLN A 39 -20.09 -1.02 10.02
N GLY A 40 -19.95 0.29 9.93
CA GLY A 40 -19.15 1.08 10.86
C GLY A 40 -17.92 1.68 10.19
N THR A 41 -16.91 2.00 11.00
CA THR A 41 -15.65 2.55 10.52
C THR A 41 -14.49 1.72 11.04
N ILE A 42 -13.61 1.28 10.16
CA ILE A 42 -12.31 0.73 10.51
C ILE A 42 -11.26 1.83 10.38
N ALA A 43 -10.64 2.20 11.50
CA ALA A 43 -9.44 3.02 11.52
C ALA A 43 -8.23 2.11 11.50
N PHE A 44 -7.25 2.43 10.68
CA PHE A 44 -6.03 1.64 10.56
C PHE A 44 -4.82 2.54 10.29
N THR A 45 -3.64 1.97 10.41
CA THR A 45 -2.38 2.67 10.17
C THR A 45 -1.57 1.96 9.10
N THR A 46 -0.64 2.69 8.49
CA THR A 46 0.22 2.15 7.44
C THR A 46 1.68 2.33 7.85
N HIS A 47 2.38 1.22 8.04
CA HIS A 47 3.79 1.26 8.36
C HIS A 47 4.61 1.64 7.13
N GLY A 48 5.57 2.52 7.31
CA GLY A 48 6.44 2.99 6.23
C GLY A 48 5.84 4.07 5.33
N ARG A 49 4.54 4.41 5.46
CA ARG A 49 3.90 5.50 4.70
C ARG A 49 4.01 6.85 5.40
N MET A 50 4.38 6.86 6.64
CA MET A 50 4.23 8.01 7.55
C MET A 50 4.84 9.33 7.08
N HIS A 51 5.50 9.41 5.94
CA HIS A 51 6.15 10.65 5.49
C HIS A 51 6.34 10.68 3.96
N TYR A 52 5.52 9.95 3.18
CA TYR A 52 5.59 10.02 1.74
C TYR A 52 4.71 11.15 1.22
N ASP A 53 5.35 12.11 0.64
CA ASP A 53 4.70 13.14 -0.12
C ASP A 53 5.35 13.22 -1.49
N PHE A 54 5.17 12.14 -2.28
CA PHE A 54 5.74 12.05 -3.61
C PHE A 54 4.95 12.88 -4.61
N ASP A 55 5.70 13.52 -5.49
CA ASP A 55 5.21 14.07 -6.72
C ASP A 55 6.07 13.63 -7.90
N VAL A 56 5.47 13.75 -9.07
CA VAL A 56 6.13 13.52 -10.34
C VAL A 56 6.82 14.80 -10.80
N TYR A 57 8.06 14.67 -11.21
CA TYR A 57 8.90 15.75 -11.73
C TYR A 57 9.48 15.37 -13.08
N THR A 58 9.79 16.35 -13.90
CA THR A 58 10.56 16.18 -15.15
C THR A 58 11.75 17.13 -15.18
N VAL A 59 12.78 16.73 -15.93
CA VAL A 59 13.93 17.56 -16.26
C VAL A 59 14.10 17.54 -17.76
N SER A 60 14.07 18.73 -18.36
CA SER A 60 14.36 18.91 -19.79
C SER A 60 15.85 18.78 -20.04
N LEU A 61 16.21 17.96 -21.02
CA LEU A 61 17.59 17.73 -21.43
C LEU A 61 17.99 18.74 -22.53
N PRO A 62 18.99 19.58 -22.31
CA PRO A 62 19.55 20.41 -23.38
C PRO A 62 20.10 19.54 -24.53
N SER A 63 19.91 19.94 -25.79
CA SER A 63 20.29 19.17 -26.99
C SER A 63 21.76 18.73 -27.01
N GLN A 64 22.62 19.38 -26.27
CA GLN A 64 24.06 19.06 -26.14
C GLN A 64 24.44 18.41 -24.81
N PHE A 65 23.46 18.05 -23.94
CA PHE A 65 23.75 17.55 -22.59
C PHE A 65 24.63 16.29 -22.61
N LEU A 66 24.39 15.37 -23.52
CA LEU A 66 25.16 14.12 -23.67
C LEU A 66 26.51 14.31 -24.31
N SER A 67 26.70 15.39 -25.09
CA SER A 67 27.97 15.72 -25.78
C SER A 67 28.93 16.58 -24.93
N LEU A 68 28.49 17.05 -23.76
CA LEU A 68 29.33 17.78 -22.84
C LEU A 68 30.32 16.82 -22.16
N GLY A 69 31.40 16.51 -22.87
CA GLY A 69 32.53 15.77 -22.33
C GLY A 69 33.15 16.45 -21.10
N ASN A 70 34.01 15.74 -20.38
CA ASN A 70 34.64 16.03 -19.09
C ASN A 70 35.28 17.42 -18.85
N GLY A 71 34.99 18.43 -19.66
CA GLY A 71 35.60 19.77 -19.57
C GLY A 71 34.72 20.90 -19.01
N SER A 72 33.40 20.67 -18.86
CA SER A 72 32.51 21.71 -18.30
C SER A 72 32.48 21.61 -16.79
N SER A 73 32.59 22.74 -16.08
CA SER A 73 32.47 22.75 -14.62
C SER A 73 31.07 22.27 -14.20
N CYS A 74 30.99 21.54 -13.08
CA CYS A 74 29.73 21.04 -12.49
C CYS A 74 28.67 22.17 -12.37
N LEU A 75 29.10 23.39 -12.01
CA LEU A 75 28.26 24.60 -11.91
C LEU A 75 27.67 25.05 -13.26
N GLN A 76 28.37 24.84 -14.39
CA GLN A 76 27.83 25.19 -15.71
C GLN A 76 26.78 24.16 -16.18
N GLN A 77 26.93 22.90 -15.80
CA GLN A 77 25.95 21.85 -16.08
C GLN A 77 24.68 22.07 -15.26
N GLN A 78 24.81 22.35 -13.95
CA GLN A 78 23.71 22.59 -13.02
C GLN A 78 22.82 23.77 -13.46
N ARG A 79 23.38 24.87 -13.89
CA ARG A 79 22.63 26.09 -14.32
C ARG A 79 21.79 25.88 -15.58
N ARG A 80 21.95 24.78 -16.32
CA ARG A 80 21.21 24.45 -17.55
C ARG A 80 20.08 23.48 -17.33
N LEU A 81 20.04 22.77 -16.17
CA LEU A 81 18.98 21.85 -15.86
C LEU A 81 17.81 22.59 -15.20
N GLN A 82 16.63 22.35 -15.71
CA GLN A 82 15.39 22.90 -15.18
C GLN A 82 14.48 21.76 -14.73
N GLU A 83 14.22 21.69 -13.44
CA GLU A 83 13.25 20.74 -12.87
C GLU A 83 11.86 21.37 -12.92
N THR A 84 10.88 20.59 -13.35
CA THR A 84 9.46 20.98 -13.40
C THR A 84 8.64 19.98 -12.61
N ARG A 85 7.84 20.46 -11.64
CA ARG A 85 6.85 19.63 -10.94
C ARG A 85 5.64 19.43 -11.83
N MET A 86 5.19 18.19 -11.99
CA MET A 86 4.14 17.79 -12.92
C MET A 86 2.80 17.49 -12.25
N THR A 87 2.83 17.05 -10.99
CA THR A 87 1.61 16.72 -10.22
C THR A 87 1.44 17.67 -9.05
N TYR A 88 0.20 17.85 -8.60
CA TYR A 88 -0.18 18.83 -7.58
C TYR A 88 -1.08 18.18 -6.53
N GLY A 89 -1.44 19.00 -5.53
CA GLY A 89 -2.28 18.57 -4.44
C GLY A 89 -1.52 17.92 -3.29
N GLN A 90 -2.24 17.31 -2.38
CA GLN A 90 -1.68 16.72 -1.15
C GLN A 90 -1.54 15.20 -1.23
N SER A 91 -1.89 14.59 -2.35
CA SER A 91 -1.83 13.14 -2.55
C SER A 91 -0.42 12.66 -2.87
N VAL A 92 -0.21 11.36 -2.74
CA VAL A 92 1.02 10.66 -3.16
C VAL A 92 0.92 10.33 -4.64
N ASN A 93 1.88 10.82 -5.46
CA ASN A 93 1.90 10.65 -6.92
C ASN A 93 3.22 10.03 -7.38
N TYR A 94 3.15 8.94 -8.14
CA TYR A 94 4.34 8.17 -8.53
C TYR A 94 4.12 7.34 -9.81
N ASN A 95 5.13 6.58 -10.24
CA ASN A 95 5.10 5.65 -11.39
C ASN A 95 4.45 6.21 -12.65
N ALA A 96 5.02 7.29 -13.15
CA ALA A 96 4.46 8.01 -14.29
C ALA A 96 5.03 7.60 -15.63
N GLN A 97 4.29 7.96 -16.70
CA GLN A 97 4.70 7.94 -18.11
C GLN A 97 4.28 9.25 -18.76
N LEU A 98 5.15 9.80 -19.61
CA LEU A 98 4.86 10.99 -20.41
C LEU A 98 4.79 10.61 -21.89
N VAL A 99 3.65 10.85 -22.52
CA VAL A 99 3.36 10.45 -23.90
C VAL A 99 2.90 11.66 -24.70
N SER A 100 3.42 11.85 -25.92
CA SER A 100 2.91 12.87 -26.84
C SER A 100 1.46 12.58 -27.24
N SER A 101 0.61 13.60 -27.26
CA SER A 101 -0.78 13.45 -27.73
C SER A 101 -0.84 13.04 -29.21
N SER A 102 0.20 13.29 -30.00
CA SER A 102 0.30 12.80 -31.38
C SER A 102 0.35 11.28 -31.50
N LEU A 103 0.80 10.59 -30.45
CA LEU A 103 0.82 9.12 -30.33
C LEU A 103 -0.43 8.54 -29.70
N ALA A 104 -1.34 9.38 -29.20
CA ALA A 104 -2.59 8.98 -28.58
C ALA A 104 -3.67 8.73 -29.63
N SER A 105 -4.56 7.78 -29.36
CA SER A 105 -5.68 7.50 -30.27
C SER A 105 -6.75 8.59 -30.24
N VAL A 106 -7.49 8.74 -31.34
CA VAL A 106 -8.65 9.64 -31.40
C VAL A 106 -9.71 9.33 -30.32
N PRO A 107 -10.06 8.07 -30.02
CA PRO A 107 -10.96 7.75 -28.92
C PRO A 107 -10.47 8.23 -27.54
N LEU A 108 -9.18 8.09 -27.23
CA LEU A 108 -8.59 8.60 -26.01
C LEU A 108 -8.72 10.14 -25.94
N LEU A 109 -8.30 10.84 -27.00
CA LEU A 109 -8.39 12.31 -27.05
C LEU A 109 -9.83 12.81 -26.92
N LYS A 110 -10.80 12.14 -27.57
CA LYS A 110 -12.24 12.45 -27.42
C LYS A 110 -12.72 12.22 -25.98
N THR A 111 -12.27 11.17 -25.33
CA THR A 111 -12.64 10.88 -23.93
C THR A 111 -12.11 11.97 -22.99
N LEU A 112 -10.85 12.36 -23.15
CA LEU A 112 -10.25 13.44 -22.35
C LEU A 112 -10.89 14.81 -22.64
N HIS A 113 -11.20 15.09 -23.91
CA HIS A 113 -11.93 16.31 -24.30
C HIS A 113 -13.33 16.37 -23.64
N ALA A 114 -14.07 15.25 -23.64
CA ALA A 114 -15.37 15.16 -22.99
C ALA A 114 -15.29 15.31 -21.46
N HIS A 115 -14.15 14.98 -20.85
CA HIS A 115 -13.88 15.22 -19.43
C HIS A 115 -13.59 16.68 -19.08
N GLY A 116 -13.27 17.51 -20.09
CA GLY A 116 -13.04 18.94 -19.92
C GLY A 116 -11.68 19.46 -20.42
N PHE A 117 -10.79 18.60 -20.86
CA PHE A 117 -9.49 18.99 -21.44
C PHE A 117 -9.69 19.55 -22.87
N ARG A 118 -9.75 20.88 -23.04
CA ARG A 118 -10.26 21.52 -24.26
C ARG A 118 -9.30 21.52 -25.46
N ASN A 119 -8.03 21.63 -25.33
CA ASN A 119 -7.09 21.90 -26.43
C ASN A 119 -6.53 20.67 -27.16
N LEU A 120 -7.20 19.52 -27.07
CA LEU A 120 -6.68 18.26 -27.61
C LEU A 120 -7.12 17.96 -29.05
N LEU A 121 -8.20 18.58 -29.55
CA LEU A 121 -8.82 18.26 -30.85
C LEU A 121 -8.71 19.40 -31.89
N GLU A 122 -8.12 20.53 -31.51
CA GLU A 122 -8.06 21.71 -32.40
C GLU A 122 -6.89 21.72 -33.40
N THR A 123 -6.05 20.69 -33.43
CA THR A 123 -4.87 20.59 -34.30
C THR A 123 -5.19 20.16 -35.74
N GLU A 124 -6.45 20.29 -36.25
CA GLU A 124 -6.78 20.05 -37.65
C GLU A 124 -6.36 21.21 -38.60
N LYS A 125 -5.73 22.27 -38.09
CA LYS A 125 -5.27 23.38 -38.94
C LYS A 125 -3.79 23.66 -38.73
N GLU A 126 -3.04 23.40 -39.80
CA GLU A 126 -1.64 23.72 -40.06
C GLU A 126 -0.64 22.66 -39.58
N GLU A 127 0.30 22.34 -40.42
CA GLU A 127 1.47 21.47 -40.20
C GLU A 127 2.37 22.06 -39.07
N GLU A 128 1.89 22.06 -37.82
CA GLU A 128 2.73 22.37 -36.69
C GLU A 128 3.68 21.19 -36.40
N GLN A 129 4.93 21.54 -36.20
CA GLN A 129 6.01 20.59 -35.99
C GLN A 129 5.64 19.68 -34.80
N GLU A 130 5.88 18.39 -34.90
CA GLU A 130 5.64 17.33 -33.94
C GLU A 130 6.16 17.63 -32.50
N GLN A 131 6.99 18.67 -32.36
CA GLN A 131 7.57 19.16 -31.10
C GLN A 131 6.60 19.97 -30.23
N ASP A 132 5.49 20.48 -30.76
CA ASP A 132 4.54 21.34 -30.03
C ASP A 132 3.26 20.63 -29.62
N ALA A 133 3.10 19.33 -29.92
CA ALA A 133 1.92 18.56 -29.53
C ALA A 133 1.82 18.45 -28.00
N PRO A 134 0.62 18.65 -27.41
CA PRO A 134 0.42 18.50 -25.96
C PRO A 134 0.91 17.14 -25.44
N GLN A 135 1.48 17.13 -24.25
CA GLN A 135 1.91 15.90 -23.58
C GLN A 135 0.79 15.37 -22.68
N LEU A 136 0.63 14.06 -22.62
CA LEU A 136 -0.23 13.36 -21.68
C LEU A 136 0.64 12.79 -20.57
N LEU A 137 0.32 13.08 -19.32
CA LEU A 137 0.93 12.50 -18.12
C LEU A 137 0.02 11.41 -17.57
N LEU A 138 0.46 10.17 -17.67
CA LEU A 138 -0.16 9.06 -16.94
C LEU A 138 0.62 8.87 -15.63
N TYR A 139 -0.07 8.71 -14.51
CA TYR A 139 0.59 8.49 -13.24
C TYR A 139 -0.33 7.76 -12.27
N VAL A 140 0.26 7.22 -11.21
CA VAL A 140 -0.47 6.64 -10.08
C VAL A 140 -0.67 7.70 -9.02
N SER A 141 -1.87 7.80 -8.50
CA SER A 141 -2.18 8.69 -7.37
C SER A 141 -3.08 8.02 -6.35
N GLU A 142 -2.85 8.35 -5.09
CA GLU A 142 -3.67 7.91 -3.95
C GLU A 142 -4.68 8.99 -3.50
N MET A 143 -5.06 9.94 -4.36
CA MET A 143 -5.95 11.07 -3.99
C MET A 143 -7.34 10.65 -3.51
N GLU A 144 -7.75 9.42 -3.76
CA GLU A 144 -8.98 8.82 -3.25
C GLU A 144 -8.69 7.67 -2.26
N GLY A 145 -7.50 7.67 -1.66
CA GLY A 145 -7.08 6.73 -0.62
C GLY A 145 -6.61 5.36 -1.09
N SER A 146 -6.73 5.03 -2.39
CA SER A 146 -6.18 3.81 -2.99
C SER A 146 -5.39 4.17 -4.24
N PRO A 147 -4.27 3.47 -4.54
CA PRO A 147 -3.49 3.73 -5.74
C PRO A 147 -4.29 3.50 -7.01
N GLN A 148 -4.48 4.55 -7.80
CA GLN A 148 -5.24 4.52 -9.06
C GLN A 148 -4.47 5.21 -10.17
N VAL A 149 -4.74 4.80 -11.42
CA VAL A 149 -4.15 5.42 -12.60
C VAL A 149 -4.97 6.65 -13.00
N TYR A 150 -4.27 7.76 -13.17
CA TYR A 150 -4.81 9.03 -13.63
C TYR A 150 -4.11 9.49 -14.91
N ILE A 151 -4.83 10.26 -15.71
CA ILE A 151 -4.32 10.92 -16.89
C ILE A 151 -4.56 12.43 -16.73
N ASP A 152 -3.51 13.21 -16.90
CA ASP A 152 -3.54 14.66 -16.88
C ASP A 152 -2.84 15.24 -18.12
N ILE A 153 -3.15 16.47 -18.44
CA ILE A 153 -2.51 17.20 -19.51
C ILE A 153 -1.63 18.28 -18.90
N PRO A 154 -0.32 18.11 -18.99
CA PRO A 154 0.58 19.18 -18.62
C PRO A 154 0.29 20.45 -19.43
N LEU A 155 -0.04 21.59 -18.77
CA LEU A 155 -0.20 22.89 -19.45
C LEU A 155 1.12 23.26 -20.15
N GLY A 156 1.04 23.78 -21.36
CA GLY A 156 2.18 24.21 -22.14
C GLY A 156 3.00 25.33 -21.47
N PRO A 157 4.07 25.84 -22.15
CA PRO A 157 5.05 26.76 -21.55
C PRO A 157 4.48 28.07 -20.98
N GLY A 158 3.23 28.44 -21.32
CA GLY A 158 2.60 29.70 -20.89
C GLY A 158 2.04 29.72 -19.47
N GLY A 159 1.83 28.55 -18.82
CA GLY A 159 1.29 28.44 -17.46
C GLY A 159 2.35 28.19 -16.38
N LYS A 160 3.60 28.57 -16.60
CA LYS A 160 4.71 28.31 -15.68
C LYS A 160 4.97 29.49 -14.75
N VAL A 161 4.79 29.30 -13.44
CA VAL A 161 5.31 30.23 -12.42
C VAL A 161 6.78 29.85 -12.14
N GLN A 162 7.70 30.77 -12.41
CA GLN A 162 9.12 30.55 -12.10
C GLN A 162 9.42 31.04 -10.69
N SER A 163 9.98 30.19 -9.86
CA SER A 163 10.62 30.57 -8.60
C SER A 163 12.12 30.27 -8.68
N GLN A 164 12.92 31.10 -8.07
CA GLN A 164 14.36 30.93 -7.96
C GLN A 164 14.70 30.79 -6.46
N ASP A 165 15.37 29.71 -6.08
CA ASP A 165 15.82 29.54 -4.71
C ASP A 165 17.12 30.32 -4.42
N SER A 166 17.53 30.31 -3.16
CA SER A 166 18.76 30.99 -2.67
C SER A 166 20.04 30.45 -3.32
N GLU A 167 20.00 29.29 -3.97
CA GLU A 167 21.13 28.67 -4.67
C GLU A 167 21.14 28.99 -6.18
N GLY A 168 20.16 29.73 -6.66
CA GLY A 168 20.03 30.14 -8.08
C GLY A 168 19.47 29.05 -8.98
N ILE A 169 18.91 27.97 -8.43
CA ILE A 169 18.26 26.90 -9.18
C ILE A 169 16.88 27.38 -9.61
N ARG A 170 16.61 27.35 -10.90
CA ARG A 170 15.29 27.68 -11.44
C ARG A 170 14.34 26.51 -11.21
N ARG A 171 13.35 26.71 -10.35
CA ARG A 171 12.24 25.77 -10.14
C ARG A 171 11.00 26.33 -10.81
N THR A 172 10.37 25.53 -11.64
CA THR A 172 9.15 25.91 -12.30
C THR A 172 8.01 25.19 -11.63
N MET A 173 7.07 25.95 -11.06
CA MET A 173 5.79 25.44 -10.61
C MET A 173 4.77 25.72 -11.70
N ARG A 174 3.84 24.81 -11.83
CA ARG A 174 2.75 24.88 -12.77
C ARG A 174 1.53 25.47 -12.08
N GLU A 175 0.69 26.23 -12.76
CA GLU A 175 -0.63 26.59 -12.25
C GLU A 175 -1.51 25.33 -12.18
N GLU A 176 -2.27 25.20 -11.08
CA GLU A 176 -3.26 24.14 -10.94
C GLU A 176 -4.23 24.14 -12.13
N SER A 177 -4.39 23.00 -12.76
CA SER A 177 -5.41 22.83 -13.80
C SER A 177 -6.80 23.00 -13.18
N THR A 178 -7.67 23.76 -13.83
CA THR A 178 -9.08 23.86 -13.42
C THR A 178 -9.87 22.59 -13.71
N VAL A 179 -9.31 21.68 -14.51
CA VAL A 179 -9.89 20.37 -14.84
C VAL A 179 -9.22 19.31 -13.98
N PRO A 180 -9.98 18.53 -13.21
CA PRO A 180 -9.40 17.45 -12.40
C PRO A 180 -8.81 16.37 -13.33
N PRO A 181 -7.76 15.63 -12.88
CA PRO A 181 -7.20 14.53 -13.66
C PRO A 181 -8.25 13.46 -13.98
N PHE A 182 -8.16 12.89 -15.18
CA PHE A 182 -9.05 11.81 -15.60
C PHE A 182 -8.65 10.49 -14.96
N LYS A 183 -9.53 9.89 -14.17
CA LYS A 183 -9.32 8.59 -13.53
C LYS A 183 -9.64 7.44 -14.50
N LEU A 184 -8.69 6.54 -14.76
CA LEU A 184 -8.88 5.44 -15.72
C LEU A 184 -10.07 4.53 -15.35
N SER A 185 -10.31 4.30 -14.06
CA SER A 185 -11.44 3.48 -13.59
C SER A 185 -12.82 4.06 -13.91
N MET A 186 -12.92 5.35 -14.29
CA MET A 186 -14.19 5.93 -14.78
C MET A 186 -14.68 5.30 -16.09
N LEU A 187 -13.83 4.60 -16.82
CA LEU A 187 -14.22 3.81 -18.00
C LEU A 187 -14.94 2.51 -17.65
N ARG A 188 -14.95 2.14 -16.36
CA ARG A 188 -15.50 0.88 -15.85
C ARG A 188 -16.67 1.13 -14.90
N ALA A 189 -17.61 0.19 -14.87
CA ALA A 189 -18.61 0.13 -13.81
C ALA A 189 -18.05 -0.70 -12.64
N GLY A 190 -18.12 -0.20 -11.42
CA GLY A 190 -17.74 -0.92 -10.21
C GLY A 190 -16.85 -0.14 -9.26
N PRO A 191 -16.58 -0.68 -8.06
CA PRO A 191 -15.76 -0.01 -7.05
C PRO A 191 -14.30 0.12 -7.50
N SER A 192 -13.66 1.22 -7.16
CA SER A 192 -12.25 1.51 -7.45
C SER A 192 -11.35 1.30 -6.24
N ALA A 193 -11.67 0.29 -5.42
CA ALA A 193 -10.92 -0.02 -4.19
C ALA A 193 -9.60 -0.77 -4.44
N PHE A 194 -9.38 -1.28 -5.66
CA PHE A 194 -8.21 -2.07 -6.00
C PHE A 194 -7.00 -1.18 -6.29
N LEU A 195 -5.80 -1.69 -6.03
CA LEU A 195 -4.57 -1.06 -6.50
C LEU A 195 -4.49 -1.18 -8.02
N ASN A 196 -4.25 -0.04 -8.71
CA ASN A 196 -3.87 0.02 -10.11
C ASN A 196 -2.53 0.78 -10.22
N ASP A 197 -1.52 0.15 -10.79
CA ASP A 197 -0.15 0.66 -10.80
C ASP A 197 0.54 0.46 -12.15
N ARG A 198 1.65 1.17 -12.37
CA ARG A 198 2.54 1.06 -13.54
C ARG A 198 1.81 1.17 -14.88
N PRO A 199 1.10 2.26 -15.16
CA PRO A 199 0.46 2.43 -16.44
C PRO A 199 1.48 2.52 -17.58
N SER A 200 1.17 1.87 -18.70
CA SER A 200 1.93 1.96 -19.95
C SER A 200 0.93 2.13 -21.10
N LEU A 201 0.97 3.30 -21.75
CA LEU A 201 0.05 3.68 -22.84
C LEU A 201 0.71 3.52 -24.19
N THR A 202 0.01 2.90 -25.11
CA THR A 202 0.35 2.93 -26.55
C THR A 202 -0.94 3.01 -27.38
N GLY A 203 -1.04 4.03 -28.22
CA GLY A 203 -2.21 4.25 -29.08
C GLY A 203 -3.51 4.39 -28.28
N ASP A 204 -4.37 3.36 -28.35
CA ASP A 204 -5.69 3.31 -27.73
C ASP A 204 -5.71 2.57 -26.38
N THR A 205 -4.62 1.90 -26.03
CA THR A 205 -4.63 0.91 -24.95
C THR A 205 -3.67 1.30 -23.81
N VAL A 206 -4.20 1.31 -22.59
CA VAL A 206 -3.40 1.37 -21.36
C VAL A 206 -3.27 -0.04 -20.78
N VAL A 207 -2.03 -0.46 -20.54
CA VAL A 207 -1.70 -1.69 -19.81
C VAL A 207 -1.22 -1.31 -18.41
N TYR A 208 -1.68 -2.01 -17.39
CA TYR A 208 -1.36 -1.70 -15.99
C TYR A 208 -1.49 -2.95 -15.10
N VAL A 209 -0.91 -2.88 -13.90
CA VAL A 209 -1.10 -3.87 -12.83
C VAL A 209 -2.41 -3.59 -12.10
N SER A 210 -3.18 -4.62 -11.77
CA SER A 210 -4.30 -4.49 -10.82
C SER A 210 -4.38 -5.68 -9.87
N THR A 211 -4.86 -5.40 -8.65
CA THR A 211 -5.16 -6.41 -7.61
C THR A 211 -6.64 -6.77 -7.54
N GLU A 212 -7.37 -6.58 -8.63
CA GLU A 212 -8.83 -6.77 -8.69
C GLU A 212 -9.27 -8.20 -8.43
N GLU A 213 -8.53 -9.17 -8.94
CA GLU A 213 -8.87 -10.57 -8.80
C GLU A 213 -7.99 -11.26 -7.76
N PRO A 214 -8.60 -11.94 -6.76
CA PRO A 214 -7.86 -12.67 -5.74
C PRO A 214 -7.04 -13.82 -6.35
N SER A 215 -5.89 -14.08 -5.74
CA SER A 215 -5.16 -15.32 -6.02
C SER A 215 -5.88 -16.51 -5.38
N GLU A 216 -5.82 -17.67 -6.04
CA GLU A 216 -6.33 -18.93 -5.51
C GLU A 216 -5.46 -19.49 -4.37
N ARG A 217 -4.23 -19.01 -4.23
CA ARG A 217 -3.25 -19.48 -3.24
C ARG A 217 -2.97 -18.42 -2.18
N PRO A 218 -3.00 -18.80 -0.91
CA PRO A 218 -2.53 -17.91 0.17
C PRO A 218 -1.09 -17.47 -0.07
N ARG A 219 -0.80 -16.22 0.32
CA ARG A 219 0.52 -15.59 0.22
C ARG A 219 1.05 -15.40 -1.21
N GLN A 220 0.23 -15.61 -2.20
CA GLN A 220 0.53 -15.28 -3.58
C GLN A 220 -0.04 -13.90 -3.90
N SER A 221 0.76 -13.04 -4.54
CA SER A 221 0.32 -11.72 -4.97
C SER A 221 -0.94 -11.79 -5.85
N TRP A 222 -1.86 -10.85 -5.65
CA TRP A 222 -3.06 -10.69 -6.46
C TRP A 222 -2.80 -9.89 -7.74
N ASN A 223 -1.57 -9.45 -7.95
CA ASN A 223 -1.22 -8.66 -9.12
C ASN A 223 -1.45 -9.43 -10.43
N GLY A 224 -2.31 -8.90 -11.25
CA GLY A 224 -2.50 -9.30 -12.64
C GLY A 224 -2.27 -8.14 -13.58
N ILE A 225 -1.94 -8.41 -14.84
CA ILE A 225 -1.86 -7.39 -15.87
C ILE A 225 -3.20 -7.28 -16.56
N TYR A 226 -3.65 -6.04 -16.68
CA TYR A 226 -4.90 -5.68 -17.34
C TYR A 226 -4.62 -4.69 -18.47
N SER A 227 -5.46 -4.72 -19.49
CA SER A 227 -5.51 -3.72 -20.55
C SER A 227 -6.88 -3.07 -20.62
N THR A 228 -6.91 -1.75 -20.81
CA THR A 228 -8.16 -1.00 -21.04
C THR A 228 -8.04 -0.26 -22.35
N SER A 229 -8.99 -0.47 -23.28
CA SER A 229 -9.09 0.26 -24.54
C SER A 229 -10.08 1.42 -24.39
N PHE A 230 -9.68 2.61 -24.83
CA PHE A 230 -10.54 3.79 -24.84
C PHE A 230 -11.63 3.72 -25.90
N ALA A 231 -11.37 3.06 -27.02
CA ALA A 231 -12.33 2.91 -28.12
C ALA A 231 -13.49 1.98 -27.72
N SER A 232 -13.18 0.80 -27.18
CA SER A 232 -14.17 -0.19 -26.81
C SER A 232 -14.69 -0.02 -25.40
N ARG A 233 -13.98 0.69 -24.53
CA ARG A 233 -14.20 0.80 -23.07
C ARG A 233 -14.19 -0.56 -22.36
N VAL A 234 -13.50 -1.53 -22.94
CA VAL A 234 -13.37 -2.87 -22.41
C VAL A 234 -12.05 -3.01 -21.67
N THR A 235 -12.12 -3.54 -20.46
CA THR A 235 -10.96 -3.97 -19.69
C THR A 235 -10.84 -5.49 -19.77
N LYS A 236 -9.63 -5.98 -20.04
CA LYS A 236 -9.31 -7.41 -20.13
C LYS A 236 -8.15 -7.73 -19.21
N ARG A 237 -8.21 -8.88 -18.55
CA ARG A 237 -7.04 -9.48 -17.89
C ARG A 237 -6.16 -10.15 -18.95
N LEU A 238 -4.87 -9.86 -18.93
CA LEU A 238 -3.87 -10.45 -19.83
C LEU A 238 -3.04 -11.54 -19.13
N SER A 239 -2.84 -11.44 -17.82
CA SER A 239 -2.16 -12.48 -17.03
C SER A 239 -3.04 -13.71 -16.86
N PRO A 240 -2.48 -14.93 -16.93
CA PRO A 240 -3.20 -16.13 -16.54
C PRO A 240 -3.66 -16.08 -15.08
N HIS A 241 -4.78 -16.73 -14.76
CA HIS A 241 -5.19 -16.91 -13.37
C HIS A 241 -4.12 -17.70 -12.59
N GLY A 242 -3.95 -17.40 -11.32
CA GLY A 242 -2.95 -18.04 -10.47
C GLY A 242 -1.50 -17.63 -10.74
N VAL A 243 -1.27 -16.60 -11.57
CA VAL A 243 0.05 -16.03 -11.86
C VAL A 243 0.10 -14.58 -11.38
N SER A 244 1.17 -14.21 -10.70
CA SER A 244 1.40 -12.84 -10.25
C SER A 244 2.41 -12.15 -11.16
N ASP A 245 1.99 -11.06 -11.77
CA ASP A 245 2.78 -10.26 -12.70
C ASP A 245 2.93 -8.82 -12.20
N PHE A 246 4.11 -8.26 -12.42
CA PHE A 246 4.52 -6.94 -11.98
C PHE A 246 5.12 -6.14 -13.14
N SER A 247 5.16 -4.82 -12.99
CA SER A 247 5.93 -3.89 -13.82
C SER A 247 5.76 -4.10 -15.33
N PRO A 248 4.54 -4.03 -15.89
CA PRO A 248 4.33 -4.19 -17.31
C PRO A 248 5.02 -3.08 -18.10
N SER A 249 5.55 -3.46 -19.26
CA SER A 249 6.08 -2.54 -20.27
C SER A 249 5.58 -2.98 -21.63
N ILE A 250 4.87 -2.09 -22.35
CA ILE A 250 4.37 -2.36 -23.69
C ILE A 250 5.45 -2.01 -24.74
N SER A 251 5.56 -2.82 -25.79
CA SER A 251 6.49 -2.53 -26.88
C SER A 251 6.09 -1.26 -27.64
N PRO A 252 7.01 -0.55 -28.30
CA PRO A 252 6.68 0.63 -29.08
C PRO A 252 5.64 0.38 -30.19
N SER A 253 5.56 -0.85 -30.71
CA SER A 253 4.54 -1.24 -31.67
C SER A 253 3.15 -1.45 -31.05
N GLY A 254 3.04 -1.53 -29.72
CA GLY A 254 1.80 -1.90 -29.03
C GLY A 254 1.44 -3.39 -29.10
N GLU A 255 2.26 -4.22 -29.73
CA GLU A 255 1.92 -5.62 -30.00
C GLU A 255 2.27 -6.56 -28.85
N TRP A 256 3.31 -6.24 -28.05
CA TRP A 256 3.87 -7.10 -27.03
C TRP A 256 3.91 -6.41 -25.67
N VAL A 257 3.65 -7.16 -24.62
CA VAL A 257 3.84 -6.75 -23.22
C VAL A 257 4.91 -7.63 -22.60
N MET A 258 5.88 -7.01 -21.92
CA MET A 258 6.83 -7.71 -21.05
C MET A 258 6.55 -7.39 -19.58
N VAL A 259 6.68 -8.39 -18.74
CA VAL A 259 6.38 -8.31 -17.30
C VAL A 259 7.44 -9.02 -16.48
N ALA A 260 7.59 -8.62 -15.21
CA ALA A 260 8.24 -9.41 -14.18
C ALA A 260 7.19 -10.33 -13.54
N SER A 261 7.46 -11.63 -13.42
CA SER A 261 6.47 -12.63 -13.04
C SER A 261 7.01 -13.63 -12.03
N THR A 262 6.15 -14.08 -11.13
CA THR A 262 6.41 -15.22 -10.22
C THR A 262 6.10 -16.57 -10.86
N GLN A 263 5.67 -16.62 -12.09
CA GLN A 263 5.23 -17.86 -12.77
C GLN A 263 6.32 -18.94 -12.70
N GLY A 264 5.92 -20.13 -12.27
CA GLY A 264 6.83 -21.28 -12.16
C GLY A 264 7.76 -21.24 -10.95
N ARG A 265 7.51 -20.33 -10.00
CA ARG A 265 8.29 -20.18 -8.77
C ARG A 265 7.37 -20.16 -7.57
N GLU A 266 7.79 -20.80 -6.49
CA GLU A 266 7.17 -20.66 -5.19
C GLU A 266 7.79 -19.46 -4.46
N TRP A 267 6.94 -18.68 -3.83
CA TRP A 267 7.34 -17.61 -2.94
C TRP A 267 6.86 -17.93 -1.52
N ASP A 268 7.76 -17.92 -0.57
CA ASP A 268 7.47 -18.28 0.82
C ASP A 268 7.07 -17.08 1.70
N GLY A 269 7.07 -15.87 1.11
CA GLY A 269 6.70 -14.63 1.77
C GLY A 269 7.89 -13.75 2.17
N GLU A 270 9.12 -14.16 1.83
CA GLU A 270 10.31 -13.34 2.10
C GLU A 270 10.59 -12.39 0.93
N ILE A 271 10.70 -11.08 1.24
CA ILE A 271 10.93 -10.05 0.22
C ILE A 271 12.29 -10.21 -0.47
N GLY A 272 13.30 -10.66 0.28
CA GLY A 272 14.64 -10.88 -0.24
C GLY A 272 14.74 -11.99 -1.30
N GLU A 273 13.76 -12.88 -1.35
CA GLU A 273 13.72 -14.05 -2.22
C GLU A 273 12.71 -13.91 -3.37
N LEU A 274 12.21 -12.70 -3.64
CA LEU A 274 11.31 -12.47 -4.76
C LEU A 274 12.06 -12.65 -6.09
N ASN A 275 12.21 -13.90 -6.49
CA ASN A 275 12.83 -14.27 -7.74
C ASN A 275 11.83 -14.12 -8.89
N LEU A 276 11.90 -13.04 -9.63
CA LEU A 276 11.03 -12.80 -10.79
C LEU A 276 11.70 -13.28 -12.07
N GLY A 277 10.91 -13.89 -12.96
CA GLY A 277 11.29 -14.13 -14.34
C GLY A 277 10.67 -13.08 -15.27
N LEU A 278 11.32 -12.73 -16.37
CA LEU A 278 10.73 -11.88 -17.40
C LEU A 278 9.95 -12.72 -18.41
N TYR A 279 8.68 -12.40 -18.57
CA TYR A 279 7.78 -13.04 -19.53
C TYR A 279 7.31 -12.02 -20.58
N VAL A 280 7.16 -12.48 -21.81
CA VAL A 280 6.58 -11.69 -22.92
C VAL A 280 5.32 -12.38 -23.43
N PHE A 281 4.31 -11.60 -23.81
CA PHE A 281 3.05 -12.08 -24.38
C PHE A 281 2.38 -11.01 -25.26
N LYS A 282 1.37 -11.41 -26.05
CA LYS A 282 0.61 -10.48 -26.87
C LYS A 282 -0.23 -9.51 -26.04
N ALA A 283 -0.15 -8.22 -26.37
CA ALA A 283 -0.90 -7.16 -25.71
C ALA A 283 -2.42 -7.27 -25.95
N GLU A 284 -2.83 -7.90 -27.05
CA GLU A 284 -4.23 -8.06 -27.44
C GLU A 284 -5.02 -8.96 -26.47
N ASP A 285 -4.43 -10.11 -26.08
CA ASP A 285 -5.16 -11.18 -25.38
C ASP A 285 -4.33 -11.98 -24.36
N GLY A 286 -3.07 -11.62 -24.13
CA GLY A 286 -2.14 -12.36 -23.25
C GLY A 286 -1.61 -13.67 -23.85
N SER A 287 -1.95 -13.99 -25.11
CA SER A 287 -1.50 -15.20 -25.77
C SER A 287 0.00 -15.18 -26.08
N GLN A 288 0.53 -16.33 -26.54
CA GLN A 288 1.94 -16.54 -26.87
C GLN A 288 2.90 -16.21 -25.70
N ARG A 289 2.42 -16.39 -24.48
CA ARG A 289 3.20 -16.13 -23.27
C ARG A 289 4.39 -17.08 -23.15
N ARG A 290 5.60 -16.52 -22.96
CA ARG A 290 6.81 -17.32 -22.78
C ARG A 290 7.81 -16.62 -21.87
N LEU A 291 8.63 -17.43 -21.19
CA LEU A 291 9.76 -16.98 -20.40
C LEU A 291 10.88 -16.48 -21.34
N VAL A 292 11.45 -15.31 -21.03
CA VAL A 292 12.58 -14.71 -21.74
C VAL A 292 13.84 -14.75 -20.87
N VAL A 293 13.71 -14.42 -19.60
CA VAL A 293 14.84 -14.36 -18.65
C VAL A 293 14.42 -14.96 -17.32
N GLN A 294 15.28 -15.78 -16.72
CA GLN A 294 15.06 -16.44 -15.43
C GLN A 294 15.18 -15.46 -14.26
N ASN A 295 15.92 -14.48 -14.20
CA ASN A 295 16.07 -13.55 -13.08
C ASN A 295 16.09 -12.13 -13.66
N GLY A 296 15.09 -11.32 -13.32
CA GLY A 296 15.02 -9.96 -13.78
C GLY A 296 13.72 -9.30 -13.39
N GLY A 297 13.74 -7.99 -13.29
CA GLY A 297 12.61 -7.16 -12.96
C GLY A 297 12.61 -5.85 -13.74
N TRP A 298 11.51 -5.12 -13.68
CA TRP A 298 11.33 -3.80 -14.24
C TRP A 298 11.76 -3.68 -15.71
N PRO A 299 11.12 -4.40 -16.63
CA PRO A 299 11.45 -4.33 -18.05
C PRO A 299 11.12 -2.96 -18.65
N SER A 300 11.94 -2.51 -19.61
CA SER A 300 11.75 -1.29 -20.38
C SER A 300 12.18 -1.51 -21.83
N TRP A 301 11.26 -1.38 -22.78
CA TRP A 301 11.54 -1.49 -24.20
C TRP A 301 12.28 -0.25 -24.71
N ALA A 302 13.33 -0.46 -25.49
CA ALA A 302 14.00 0.59 -26.26
C ALA A 302 13.47 0.67 -27.68
N ASP A 303 13.31 -0.47 -28.32
CA ASP A 303 12.81 -0.64 -29.67
C ASP A 303 12.02 -1.95 -29.79
N SER A 304 11.70 -2.41 -30.98
CA SER A 304 10.94 -3.65 -31.20
C SER A 304 11.66 -4.95 -30.80
N SER A 305 12.96 -4.88 -30.55
CA SER A 305 13.83 -6.05 -30.32
C SER A 305 14.71 -5.96 -29.07
N THR A 306 14.78 -4.80 -28.41
CA THR A 306 15.67 -4.57 -27.29
C THR A 306 14.89 -4.20 -26.01
N VAL A 307 15.10 -4.98 -24.96
CA VAL A 307 14.53 -4.70 -23.63
C VAL A 307 15.65 -4.57 -22.61
N PHE A 308 15.61 -3.50 -21.82
CA PHE A 308 16.44 -3.31 -20.64
C PHE A 308 15.69 -3.76 -19.39
N PHE A 309 16.41 -4.29 -18.41
CA PHE A 309 15.86 -4.72 -17.14
C PHE A 309 16.92 -4.72 -16.03
N HIS A 310 16.52 -4.75 -14.79
CA HIS A 310 17.45 -4.85 -13.67
C HIS A 310 17.51 -6.28 -13.10
N ARG A 311 18.65 -6.65 -12.53
CA ARG A 311 18.84 -7.83 -11.69
C ARG A 311 20.12 -7.71 -10.84
N VAL A 312 20.20 -8.52 -9.79
CA VAL A 312 21.46 -8.70 -9.04
C VAL A 312 22.42 -9.55 -9.86
N ALA A 313 23.61 -9.02 -10.11
CA ALA A 313 24.68 -9.77 -10.75
C ALA A 313 25.35 -10.73 -9.76
N GLN A 314 26.15 -11.70 -10.26
CA GLN A 314 26.86 -12.66 -9.41
C GLN A 314 27.83 -12.01 -8.41
N ASP A 315 28.33 -10.82 -8.72
CA ASP A 315 29.19 -10.00 -7.85
C ASP A 315 28.42 -9.18 -6.80
N GLY A 316 27.09 -9.38 -6.66
CA GLY A 316 26.22 -8.70 -5.70
C GLY A 316 25.77 -7.30 -6.10
N TRP A 317 26.22 -6.76 -7.25
CA TRP A 317 25.77 -5.45 -7.72
C TRP A 317 24.44 -5.53 -8.44
N TRP A 318 23.50 -4.70 -8.08
CA TRP A 318 22.34 -4.43 -8.92
C TRP A 318 22.78 -3.75 -10.20
N SER A 319 22.45 -4.33 -11.34
CA SER A 319 22.92 -3.87 -12.66
C SER A 319 21.80 -3.93 -13.67
N ILE A 320 21.92 -3.09 -14.70
CA ILE A 320 21.02 -3.12 -15.85
C ILE A 320 21.60 -4.11 -16.86
N TYR A 321 20.71 -4.91 -17.40
CA TYR A 321 20.96 -5.87 -18.48
C TYR A 321 20.09 -5.54 -19.68
N LYS A 322 20.45 -6.05 -20.84
CA LYS A 322 19.63 -6.02 -22.05
C LYS A 322 19.49 -7.40 -22.67
N ILE A 323 18.38 -7.61 -23.39
CA ILE A 323 18.09 -8.85 -24.10
C ILE A 323 17.21 -8.55 -25.32
N ASN A 324 17.32 -9.39 -26.36
CA ASN A 324 16.32 -9.46 -27.43
C ASN A 324 15.30 -10.55 -27.10
N PRO A 325 14.03 -10.23 -26.77
CA PRO A 325 13.07 -11.26 -26.42
C PRO A 325 12.66 -12.19 -27.57
N PHE A 326 13.02 -11.86 -28.80
CA PHE A 326 12.64 -12.63 -30.00
C PHE A 326 13.80 -13.42 -30.63
N ASP A 327 14.99 -13.34 -30.04
CA ASP A 327 16.09 -14.18 -30.48
C ASP A 327 15.80 -15.64 -30.14
N SER A 328 15.85 -16.49 -31.16
CA SER A 328 15.54 -17.91 -31.05
C SER A 328 16.75 -18.78 -30.66
N SER A 329 17.93 -18.20 -30.46
CA SER A 329 19.08 -18.94 -29.96
C SER A 329 18.80 -19.43 -28.51
N SER A 330 18.84 -20.74 -28.31
CA SER A 330 18.49 -21.39 -27.04
C SER A 330 19.40 -20.99 -25.85
N ASP A 331 20.51 -20.32 -26.11
CA ASP A 331 21.57 -20.01 -25.15
C ASP A 331 21.85 -18.50 -25.04
N GLN A 332 20.88 -17.64 -25.41
CA GLN A 332 21.09 -16.21 -25.28
C GLN A 332 21.15 -15.78 -23.80
N GLU A 333 22.36 -15.49 -23.33
CA GLU A 333 22.56 -14.85 -22.04
C GLU A 333 22.35 -13.34 -22.12
N PRO A 334 21.66 -12.74 -21.16
CA PRO A 334 21.49 -11.29 -21.13
C PRO A 334 22.83 -10.57 -20.99
N GLU A 335 23.06 -9.52 -21.81
CA GLU A 335 24.24 -8.69 -21.74
C GLU A 335 24.16 -7.70 -20.57
N ARG A 336 25.16 -7.70 -19.69
CA ARG A 336 25.28 -6.70 -18.63
C ARG A 336 25.68 -5.35 -19.24
N VAL A 337 24.88 -4.33 -18.97
CA VAL A 337 25.03 -2.98 -19.54
C VAL A 337 25.80 -2.06 -18.59
N THR A 338 25.39 -2.00 -17.33
CA THR A 338 26.04 -1.14 -16.33
C THR A 338 27.17 -1.88 -15.60
N PRO A 339 28.32 -1.21 -15.38
CA PRO A 339 29.48 -1.82 -14.70
C PRO A 339 29.23 -1.99 -13.18
N PRO A 340 30.03 -2.84 -12.50
CA PRO A 340 30.05 -2.90 -11.04
C PRO A 340 30.54 -1.59 -10.42
N GLY A 341 30.30 -1.42 -9.10
CA GLY A 341 30.68 -0.23 -8.33
C GLY A 341 29.56 0.81 -8.17
N VAL A 342 28.44 0.61 -8.85
CA VAL A 342 27.21 1.42 -8.70
C VAL A 342 26.01 0.50 -8.77
N HIS A 343 25.14 0.56 -7.77
CA HIS A 343 23.83 -0.09 -7.88
C HIS A 343 22.96 0.69 -8.87
N ALA A 344 22.43 0.02 -9.87
CA ALA A 344 21.54 0.59 -10.89
C ALA A 344 20.23 -0.18 -10.96
N PHE A 345 19.10 0.55 -10.93
CA PHE A 345 17.75 0.01 -10.82
C PHE A 345 16.81 0.65 -11.83
N THR A 346 15.64 0.06 -12.02
CA THR A 346 14.47 0.63 -12.69
C THR A 346 14.82 1.40 -13.97
N PRO A 347 15.37 0.72 -15.00
CA PRO A 347 15.77 1.39 -16.23
C PRO A 347 14.57 1.95 -16.99
N ALA A 348 14.79 3.09 -17.65
CA ALA A 348 13.90 3.65 -18.66
C ALA A 348 14.69 3.94 -19.94
N ALA A 349 14.35 3.26 -21.03
CA ALA A 349 15.06 3.38 -22.29
C ALA A 349 14.68 4.67 -23.03
N SER A 350 15.65 5.33 -23.67
CA SER A 350 15.37 6.40 -24.61
C SER A 350 14.85 5.83 -25.93
N SER A 351 13.97 6.56 -26.61
CA SER A 351 13.46 6.19 -27.95
C SER A 351 14.56 6.20 -29.03
N THR A 352 15.69 6.89 -28.79
CA THR A 352 16.85 6.90 -29.66
C THR A 352 17.72 5.65 -29.51
N GLY A 353 17.54 4.84 -28.45
CA GLY A 353 18.34 3.65 -28.17
C GLY A 353 19.80 3.92 -27.78
N ASN A 354 20.22 5.18 -27.63
CA ASN A 354 21.63 5.55 -27.38
C ASN A 354 21.96 5.64 -25.88
N TRP A 355 20.97 5.78 -25.00
CA TRP A 355 21.13 5.92 -23.57
C TRP A 355 19.90 5.40 -22.81
N ILE A 356 20.10 5.16 -21.52
CA ILE A 356 19.02 4.80 -20.60
C ILE A 356 19.07 5.73 -19.38
N ALA A 357 17.91 6.10 -18.84
CA ALA A 357 17.80 6.69 -17.52
C ALA A 357 17.71 5.57 -16.50
N VAL A 358 18.42 5.68 -15.40
CA VAL A 358 18.48 4.66 -14.34
C VAL A 358 18.46 5.30 -12.97
N ALA A 359 17.75 4.72 -12.01
CA ALA A 359 17.94 5.07 -10.61
C ALA A 359 19.25 4.41 -10.12
N THR A 360 20.14 5.19 -9.53
CA THR A 360 21.44 4.70 -9.03
C THR A 360 21.58 4.95 -7.54
N ARG A 361 22.43 4.15 -6.91
CA ARG A 361 22.85 4.37 -5.52
C ARG A 361 24.34 4.15 -5.39
N ARG A 362 25.04 5.19 -4.92
CA ARG A 362 26.49 5.17 -4.66
C ARG A 362 26.83 5.27 -3.18
N ALA A 363 26.00 6.01 -2.43
CA ALA A 363 26.10 6.22 -0.99
C ALA A 363 24.71 5.99 -0.33
N SER A 364 24.27 6.87 0.54
CA SER A 364 22.97 6.78 1.19
C SER A 364 21.80 7.21 0.29
N THR A 365 22.02 8.14 -0.63
CA THR A 365 20.97 8.75 -1.44
C THR A 365 20.84 8.08 -2.81
N ARG A 366 19.60 7.91 -3.27
CA ARG A 366 19.27 7.37 -4.58
C ARG A 366 19.05 8.51 -5.56
N HIS A 367 19.72 8.45 -6.72
CA HIS A 367 19.61 9.49 -7.76
C HIS A 367 19.24 8.89 -9.10
N VAL A 368 18.68 9.70 -10.01
CA VAL A 368 18.54 9.36 -11.42
C VAL A 368 19.77 9.86 -12.17
N GLU A 369 20.39 8.95 -12.90
CA GLU A 369 21.52 9.21 -13.80
C GLU A 369 21.19 8.73 -15.20
N ILE A 370 21.84 9.31 -16.19
CA ILE A 370 21.84 8.80 -17.58
C ILE A 370 23.03 7.87 -17.75
N PHE A 371 22.81 6.69 -18.28
CA PHE A 371 23.89 5.81 -18.72
C PHE A 371 23.98 5.84 -20.24
N ASP A 372 25.08 6.37 -20.76
CA ASP A 372 25.38 6.45 -22.18
C ASP A 372 25.87 5.07 -22.66
N LEU A 373 25.16 4.49 -23.59
CA LEU A 373 25.43 3.12 -24.09
C LEU A 373 26.65 3.05 -24.99
N GLN A 374 27.05 4.16 -25.60
CA GLN A 374 28.21 4.23 -26.48
C GLN A 374 29.52 4.41 -25.68
N THR A 375 29.51 5.39 -24.77
CA THR A 375 30.71 5.71 -23.96
C THR A 375 30.84 4.83 -22.71
N LYS A 376 29.78 4.10 -22.35
CA LYS A 376 29.68 3.27 -21.11
C LYS A 376 29.90 4.08 -19.83
N LYS A 377 29.44 5.33 -19.81
CA LYS A 377 29.60 6.23 -18.65
C LYS A 377 28.27 6.69 -18.09
N PHE A 378 28.25 6.88 -16.79
CA PHE A 378 27.15 7.55 -16.08
C PHE A 378 27.31 9.05 -16.15
N VAL A 379 26.21 9.75 -16.43
CA VAL A 379 26.06 11.21 -16.40
C VAL A 379 25.08 11.56 -15.29
N LYS A 380 25.57 12.30 -14.29
CA LYS A 380 24.74 12.76 -13.15
C LYS A 380 23.62 13.67 -13.63
N LEU A 381 22.41 13.50 -13.10
CA LEU A 381 21.26 14.34 -13.39
C LEU A 381 20.67 14.91 -12.11
N THR A 382 19.96 14.12 -11.31
CA THR A 382 19.23 14.65 -10.15
C THR A 382 20.12 14.98 -8.95
N GLU A 383 21.28 14.33 -8.82
CA GLU A 383 22.29 14.75 -7.82
C GLU A 383 22.75 16.18 -8.02
N LEU A 384 22.77 16.69 -9.26
CA LEU A 384 23.13 18.05 -9.59
C LEU A 384 22.04 19.07 -9.18
N ILE A 385 20.80 18.62 -9.07
CA ILE A 385 19.63 19.47 -8.80
C ILE A 385 19.26 19.40 -7.31
N ASN A 386 19.18 18.20 -6.75
CA ASN A 386 18.73 17.93 -5.38
C ASN A 386 19.61 16.82 -4.73
N PRO A 387 20.83 17.14 -4.26
CA PRO A 387 21.81 16.13 -3.82
C PRO A 387 21.37 15.34 -2.58
N ASN A 388 20.49 15.89 -1.76
CA ASN A 388 20.07 15.31 -0.48
C ASN A 388 18.68 14.66 -0.53
N VAL A 389 18.08 14.50 -1.70
CA VAL A 389 16.74 13.96 -1.88
C VAL A 389 16.81 12.68 -2.70
N HIS A 390 16.05 11.66 -2.31
CA HIS A 390 15.92 10.42 -3.06
C HIS A 390 15.01 10.59 -4.29
N HIS A 391 15.43 10.01 -5.40
CA HIS A 391 14.72 10.02 -6.69
C HIS A 391 14.47 8.59 -7.16
N TYR A 392 13.25 8.30 -7.64
CA TYR A 392 12.79 6.95 -7.94
C TYR A 392 12.21 6.84 -9.34
N ASN A 393 12.32 5.62 -9.90
CA ASN A 393 11.60 5.14 -11.06
C ASN A 393 11.58 6.12 -12.22
N PRO A 394 12.73 6.34 -12.89
CA PRO A 394 12.79 7.22 -14.02
C PRO A 394 11.89 6.74 -15.15
N PHE A 395 11.37 7.69 -15.91
CA PHE A 395 10.73 7.48 -17.20
C PHE A 395 11.27 8.48 -18.22
N VAL A 396 11.18 8.15 -19.48
CA VAL A 396 11.67 8.99 -20.58
C VAL A 396 10.47 9.39 -21.44
N SER A 397 10.37 10.67 -21.81
CA SER A 397 9.33 11.12 -22.72
C SER A 397 9.49 10.48 -24.10
N SER A 398 8.39 10.34 -24.85
CA SER A 398 8.40 9.77 -26.21
C SER A 398 9.33 10.52 -27.16
N SER A 399 9.54 11.82 -26.96
CA SER A 399 10.49 12.66 -27.72
C SER A 399 11.94 12.53 -27.24
N SER A 400 12.21 11.80 -26.14
CA SER A 400 13.52 11.69 -25.47
C SER A 400 14.13 13.04 -25.01
N GLY A 401 13.34 14.09 -25.00
CA GLY A 401 13.78 15.43 -24.58
C GLY A 401 13.64 15.68 -23.10
N GLU A 402 12.90 14.83 -22.39
CA GLU A 402 12.65 14.95 -20.94
C GLU A 402 12.80 13.62 -20.22
N ILE A 403 13.40 13.68 -19.05
CA ILE A 403 13.44 12.57 -18.09
C ILE A 403 12.57 12.94 -16.89
N GLY A 404 11.60 12.09 -16.59
CA GLY A 404 10.79 12.21 -15.39
C GLY A 404 11.15 11.19 -14.33
N TYR A 405 10.71 11.46 -13.11
CA TYR A 405 10.88 10.63 -11.93
C TYR A 405 9.90 11.06 -10.86
N HIS A 406 9.77 10.29 -9.79
CA HIS A 406 9.09 10.80 -8.59
C HIS A 406 10.07 10.95 -7.44
N ARG A 407 9.83 11.94 -6.60
CA ARG A 407 10.57 12.25 -5.38
C ARG A 407 9.68 12.91 -4.35
N CYS A 408 10.16 12.99 -3.12
CA CYS A 408 9.51 13.79 -2.09
C CYS A 408 9.47 15.26 -2.46
N ARG A 409 8.39 15.95 -2.07
CA ARG A 409 8.16 17.38 -2.35
C ARG A 409 9.26 18.29 -1.79
N GLY A 410 9.95 17.86 -0.73
CA GLY A 410 11.04 18.58 -0.11
C GLY A 410 10.58 19.51 1.04
N THR A 411 11.53 19.91 1.87
CA THR A 411 11.36 20.89 2.94
C THR A 411 11.06 22.29 2.40
N HIS A 412 10.45 23.13 3.23
CA HIS A 412 10.39 24.56 2.97
C HIS A 412 11.79 25.13 2.69
N PRO A 413 11.90 26.15 1.79
CA PRO A 413 13.18 26.77 1.42
C PRO A 413 13.95 27.41 2.59
N ASP A 414 13.29 27.63 3.71
CA ASP A 414 13.85 28.30 4.91
C ASP A 414 14.47 27.35 5.93
N GLY A 415 14.45 26.02 5.67
CA GLY A 415 15.03 25.04 6.58
C GLY A 415 14.33 24.93 7.94
N SER A 416 13.19 25.59 8.12
CA SER A 416 12.44 25.50 9.37
C SER A 416 11.74 24.16 9.52
N SER A 417 12.25 23.33 10.40
CA SER A 417 11.69 22.03 10.80
C SER A 417 10.59 22.16 11.89
N THR A 418 10.01 23.32 12.07
CA THR A 418 9.07 23.62 13.16
C THR A 418 7.60 23.50 12.79
N ALA A 419 7.26 22.85 11.68
CA ALA A 419 5.87 22.47 11.44
C ALA A 419 5.57 21.28 12.36
N SER A 420 4.75 21.51 13.39
CA SER A 420 4.05 20.40 14.07
C SER A 420 3.38 19.57 13.01
N VAL A 421 3.72 18.29 12.93
CA VAL A 421 3.04 17.35 12.03
C VAL A 421 1.63 17.22 12.58
N ASP A 422 0.69 17.97 12.03
CA ASP A 422 -0.71 17.73 12.33
C ASP A 422 -1.10 16.38 11.72
N LEU A 423 -1.69 15.55 12.55
CA LEU A 423 -2.09 14.22 12.16
C LEU A 423 -3.12 14.28 11.05
N ARG A 424 -2.90 13.53 9.98
CA ARG A 424 -3.88 13.31 8.93
C ARG A 424 -4.75 12.11 9.23
N VAL A 425 -6.05 12.31 9.03
CA VAL A 425 -7.02 11.22 8.84
C VAL A 425 -7.44 11.25 7.40
N GLU A 426 -7.21 10.15 6.68
CA GLU A 426 -7.54 10.03 5.26
C GLU A 426 -8.59 8.96 5.03
N SER A 427 -9.58 9.27 4.18
CA SER A 427 -10.54 8.26 3.73
C SER A 427 -9.88 7.32 2.73
N VAL A 428 -10.10 6.03 2.90
CA VAL A 428 -9.69 4.99 1.96
C VAL A 428 -10.93 4.36 1.36
N THR A 429 -10.92 4.12 0.04
CA THR A 429 -12.05 3.51 -0.64
C THR A 429 -12.29 2.09 -0.12
N SER A 430 -13.47 1.85 0.43
CA SER A 430 -13.87 0.53 0.92
C SER A 430 -14.47 -0.33 -0.21
N PRO A 431 -14.14 -1.61 -0.31
CA PRO A 431 -14.82 -2.55 -1.21
C PRO A 431 -16.23 -2.92 -0.71
N LEU A 432 -16.60 -2.55 0.52
CA LEU A 432 -17.89 -2.84 1.15
C LEU A 432 -18.69 -1.57 1.35
N GLU A 433 -19.93 -1.54 0.85
CA GLU A 433 -20.77 -0.34 0.76
C GLU A 433 -21.06 0.34 2.11
N ASN A 434 -21.27 -0.44 3.18
CA ASN A 434 -21.66 0.08 4.49
C ASN A 434 -20.49 0.19 5.48
N LEU A 435 -19.26 -0.02 5.02
CA LEU A 435 -18.05 0.02 5.83
C LEU A 435 -17.16 1.18 5.37
N SER A 436 -16.88 2.10 6.26
CA SER A 436 -15.92 3.18 6.02
C SER A 436 -14.53 2.73 6.44
N LEU A 437 -13.52 3.10 5.65
CA LEU A 437 -12.11 2.91 5.99
C LEU A 437 -11.44 4.26 6.15
N ILE A 438 -10.72 4.46 7.26
CA ILE A 438 -9.92 5.65 7.50
C ILE A 438 -8.49 5.27 7.89
N HIS A 439 -7.54 5.87 7.20
CA HIS A 439 -6.13 5.80 7.53
C HIS A 439 -5.80 6.87 8.59
N VAL A 440 -5.05 6.50 9.61
CA VAL A 440 -4.60 7.37 10.71
C VAL A 440 -3.07 7.36 10.75
N ASP A 441 -2.45 8.54 10.72
CA ASP A 441 -1.00 8.68 10.89
C ASP A 441 -0.61 8.42 12.33
N GLY A 442 -0.09 7.22 12.60
CA GLY A 442 0.26 6.78 13.95
C GLY A 442 0.22 5.27 14.08
N SER A 443 -0.18 4.74 15.24
CA SER A 443 -0.39 3.31 15.41
C SER A 443 -1.46 3.01 16.48
N PHE A 444 -2.05 1.81 16.42
CA PHE A 444 -3.02 1.29 17.38
C PHE A 444 -4.24 2.20 17.62
N PRO A 445 -5.00 2.61 16.59
CA PRO A 445 -6.20 3.40 16.79
C PRO A 445 -7.26 2.62 17.59
N SER A 446 -7.90 3.31 18.53
CA SER A 446 -8.99 2.75 19.37
C SER A 446 -10.10 3.79 19.53
N PHE A 447 -11.34 3.39 19.27
CA PHE A 447 -12.50 4.27 19.33
C PHE A 447 -13.03 4.43 20.77
N SER A 448 -13.49 5.63 21.10
CA SER A 448 -14.25 5.88 22.33
C SER A 448 -15.58 5.10 22.34
N PRO A 449 -16.18 4.82 23.52
CA PRO A 449 -17.43 4.05 23.64
C PRO A 449 -18.59 4.62 22.82
N ASP A 450 -18.68 5.96 22.71
CA ASP A 450 -19.68 6.65 21.92
C ASP A 450 -19.29 6.80 20.44
N GLY A 451 -18.06 6.40 20.07
CA GLY A 451 -17.54 6.46 18.71
C GLY A 451 -17.17 7.86 18.24
N SER A 452 -17.13 8.89 19.10
CA SER A 452 -16.86 10.27 18.72
C SER A 452 -15.37 10.61 18.62
N LEU A 453 -14.50 9.84 19.31
CA LEU A 453 -13.08 10.08 19.43
C LEU A 453 -12.27 8.84 19.03
N ILE A 454 -11.03 9.07 18.62
CA ILE A 454 -10.01 8.05 18.38
C ILE A 454 -8.81 8.35 19.27
N ALA A 455 -8.39 7.37 20.09
CA ALA A 455 -7.09 7.33 20.72
C ALA A 455 -6.11 6.62 19.79
N TYR A 456 -4.89 7.12 19.70
CA TYR A 456 -3.85 6.52 18.85
C TYR A 456 -2.46 6.83 19.40
N VAL A 457 -1.46 6.06 19.00
CA VAL A 457 -0.06 6.32 19.32
C VAL A 457 0.54 7.18 18.22
N GLY A 458 0.91 8.42 18.57
CA GLY A 458 1.66 9.31 17.69
C GLY A 458 3.16 9.28 18.02
N SER A 459 3.99 9.56 17.03
CA SER A 459 5.42 9.80 17.22
C SER A 459 5.68 11.31 17.33
N SER A 460 6.30 11.78 18.41
CA SER A 460 6.89 13.11 18.50
C SER A 460 8.35 12.96 18.80
N ASP A 461 9.15 13.65 18.05
CA ASP A 461 10.60 13.88 18.05
C ASP A 461 11.56 12.92 18.79
N ASP A 462 11.17 12.06 19.72
CA ASP A 462 12.02 11.00 20.32
C ASP A 462 11.23 10.00 21.19
N SER A 463 9.92 10.17 21.37
CA SER A 463 9.11 9.25 22.19
C SER A 463 7.70 9.05 21.64
N ALA A 464 7.20 7.82 21.74
CA ALA A 464 5.81 7.52 21.44
C ALA A 464 4.90 8.20 22.48
N SER A 465 3.77 8.77 22.06
CA SER A 465 2.79 9.42 22.93
C SER A 465 1.38 8.92 22.61
N MET A 466 0.50 8.86 23.63
CA MET A 466 -0.92 8.65 23.40
C MET A 466 -1.57 9.99 23.07
N ASN A 467 -2.26 10.02 21.95
CA ASN A 467 -3.03 11.17 21.51
C ASN A 467 -4.51 10.79 21.34
N VAL A 468 -5.37 11.78 21.40
CA VAL A 468 -6.82 11.65 21.16
C VAL A 468 -7.26 12.76 20.22
N MET A 469 -8.11 12.41 19.26
CA MET A 469 -8.68 13.34 18.29
C MET A 469 -10.14 12.98 17.97
N ARG A 470 -10.87 13.90 17.35
CA ARG A 470 -12.17 13.58 16.73
C ARG A 470 -11.99 12.72 15.47
N LEU A 471 -13.08 12.08 15.04
CA LEU A 471 -13.09 11.25 13.83
C LEU A 471 -12.68 12.00 12.56
N ASP A 472 -12.89 13.30 12.52
CA ASP A 472 -12.51 14.17 11.40
C ASP A 472 -11.03 14.62 11.44
N GLY A 473 -10.27 14.19 12.45
CA GLY A 473 -8.88 14.60 12.69
C GLY A 473 -8.73 15.92 13.47
N SER A 474 -9.84 16.59 13.82
CA SER A 474 -9.81 17.83 14.61
C SER A 474 -9.63 17.56 16.11
N GLU A 475 -9.37 18.61 16.88
CA GLU A 475 -9.17 18.57 18.33
C GLU A 475 -8.12 17.54 18.77
N ASN A 476 -7.06 17.40 17.96
CA ASN A 476 -5.97 16.48 18.28
C ASN A 476 -5.18 16.98 19.49
N ARG A 477 -5.06 16.12 20.51
CA ARG A 477 -4.38 16.45 21.75
C ARG A 477 -3.60 15.27 22.33
N LYS A 478 -2.47 15.57 22.94
CA LYS A 478 -1.67 14.59 23.67
C LYS A 478 -2.28 14.36 25.06
N VAL A 479 -2.55 13.12 25.42
CA VAL A 479 -3.11 12.74 26.74
C VAL A 479 -2.11 12.02 27.63
N PHE A 480 -1.05 11.42 27.06
CA PHE A 480 0.00 10.77 27.82
C PHE A 480 1.33 10.85 27.08
N THR A 481 2.41 11.12 27.81
CA THR A 481 3.79 11.15 27.27
C THR A 481 4.58 9.97 27.82
N GLY A 482 5.19 9.19 26.94
CA GLY A 482 5.99 8.01 27.24
C GLY A 482 5.80 6.91 26.21
N ASP A 483 6.70 5.93 26.22
CA ASP A 483 6.64 4.81 25.27
C ASP A 483 5.39 3.97 25.52
N VAL A 484 4.38 4.14 24.67
CA VAL A 484 3.11 3.39 24.72
C VAL A 484 2.80 2.73 23.37
N PHE A 485 2.09 1.62 23.43
CA PHE A 485 1.56 0.91 22.26
C PHE A 485 0.38 0.00 22.65
N GLY A 486 -0.32 -0.58 21.67
CA GLY A 486 -1.41 -1.52 21.91
C GLY A 486 -2.52 -0.89 22.76
N LEU A 487 -3.16 0.17 22.21
CA LEU A 487 -4.20 0.91 22.92
C LEU A 487 -5.55 0.19 22.86
N ALA A 488 -6.33 0.31 23.94
CA ALA A 488 -7.72 -0.12 23.98
C ALA A 488 -8.55 0.81 24.86
N TRP A 489 -9.55 1.47 24.29
CA TRP A 489 -10.47 2.32 25.04
C TRP A 489 -11.40 1.47 25.91
N ASP A 490 -11.69 1.91 27.12
CA ASP A 490 -12.65 1.21 27.98
C ASP A 490 -14.08 1.37 27.42
N PRO A 491 -14.84 0.27 27.23
CA PRO A 491 -16.17 0.36 26.60
C PRO A 491 -17.25 0.98 27.48
N THR A 492 -16.99 1.14 28.79
CA THR A 492 -17.96 1.64 29.78
C THR A 492 -17.54 2.95 30.42
N ARG A 493 -16.24 3.26 30.44
CA ARG A 493 -15.63 4.44 31.06
C ARG A 493 -14.96 5.29 29.99
N LYS A 494 -15.57 6.41 29.65
CA LYS A 494 -15.12 7.29 28.55
C LYS A 494 -13.77 7.94 28.80
N ASP A 495 -13.38 8.12 30.05
CA ASP A 495 -12.15 8.76 30.49
C ASP A 495 -10.94 7.82 30.54
N ILE A 496 -11.11 6.52 30.27
CA ILE A 496 -10.07 5.52 30.44
C ILE A 496 -9.66 4.89 29.11
N VAL A 497 -8.35 4.94 28.83
CA VAL A 497 -7.69 4.16 27.78
C VAL A 497 -6.63 3.27 28.40
N TYR A 498 -6.68 1.98 28.13
CA TYR A 498 -5.63 1.04 28.48
C TYR A 498 -4.51 1.08 27.45
N ALA A 499 -3.29 0.90 27.90
CA ALA A 499 -2.10 0.85 27.05
C ALA A 499 -1.06 -0.13 27.57
N THR A 500 -0.21 -0.58 26.69
CA THR A 500 1.08 -1.15 27.03
C THR A 500 2.07 0.00 27.19
N HIS A 501 2.74 0.09 28.34
CA HIS A 501 3.74 1.12 28.65
C HIS A 501 5.12 0.49 28.85
N GLY A 502 6.13 1.07 28.22
CA GLY A 502 7.53 0.66 28.29
C GLY A 502 8.19 0.65 26.93
N PRO A 503 9.49 0.38 26.84
CA PRO A 503 10.25 0.48 25.60
C PRO A 503 9.72 -0.50 24.55
N VAL A 504 9.30 0.07 23.42
CA VAL A 504 8.76 -0.67 22.29
C VAL A 504 9.86 -1.53 21.68
N PHE A 505 9.69 -2.86 21.71
CA PHE A 505 10.49 -3.85 20.96
C PHE A 505 12.01 -3.81 21.13
N ARG A 506 12.56 -3.17 22.16
CA ARG A 506 14.02 -3.04 22.32
C ARG A 506 14.72 -4.28 22.87
N SER A 507 14.03 -5.13 23.60
CA SER A 507 14.59 -6.39 24.14
C SER A 507 13.50 -7.30 24.68
N THR A 508 13.71 -8.62 24.59
CA THR A 508 12.84 -9.62 25.23
C THR A 508 12.86 -9.57 26.76
N GLN A 509 13.89 -8.97 27.32
CA GLN A 509 14.08 -8.84 28.77
C GLN A 509 13.51 -7.55 29.36
N THR A 510 13.03 -6.62 28.53
CA THR A 510 12.47 -5.35 29.03
C THR A 510 11.09 -5.57 29.61
N SER A 511 10.88 -5.12 30.83
CA SER A 511 9.56 -5.10 31.46
C SER A 511 8.70 -4.06 30.76
N VAL A 512 7.56 -4.49 30.24
CA VAL A 512 6.48 -3.62 29.78
C VAL A 512 5.23 -3.93 30.59
N HIS A 513 4.45 -2.91 30.86
CA HIS A 513 3.34 -2.96 31.80
C HIS A 513 2.02 -2.61 31.13
N ILE A 514 0.93 -3.16 31.61
CA ILE A 514 -0.39 -2.65 31.30
C ILE A 514 -0.71 -1.50 32.24
N VAL A 515 -1.11 -0.37 31.67
CA VAL A 515 -1.52 0.83 32.40
C VAL A 515 -2.92 1.27 31.98
N ALA A 516 -3.63 1.90 32.92
CA ALA A 516 -4.85 2.65 32.65
C ALA A 516 -4.51 4.15 32.67
N VAL A 517 -4.74 4.83 31.57
CA VAL A 517 -4.54 6.29 31.40
C VAL A 517 -5.90 6.96 31.56
N ASN A 518 -6.00 7.89 32.50
CA ASN A 518 -7.21 8.64 32.79
C ASN A 518 -7.29 9.94 32.00
N ASN A 519 -8.45 10.59 31.97
CA ASN A 519 -8.73 11.87 31.32
C ASN A 519 -8.62 11.86 29.78
N ALA A 520 -8.85 10.70 29.16
CA ALA A 520 -8.83 10.59 27.70
C ALA A 520 -9.95 11.40 27.01
N ASP A 521 -11.07 11.67 27.69
CA ASP A 521 -12.24 12.39 27.15
C ASP A 521 -12.27 13.91 27.45
N THR A 522 -11.40 14.42 28.35
CA THR A 522 -11.45 15.81 28.78
C THR A 522 -10.66 16.75 27.87
N ALA A 523 -11.31 17.84 27.45
CA ALA A 523 -10.71 18.87 26.58
C ALA A 523 -9.69 19.77 27.29
N ASP A 524 -9.63 19.78 28.63
CA ASP A 524 -8.97 20.82 29.44
C ASP A 524 -7.62 20.40 30.04
N VAL A 525 -6.95 19.40 29.51
CA VAL A 525 -5.63 18.99 30.02
C VAL A 525 -4.55 19.91 29.41
N GLU A 526 -4.02 20.86 30.21
CA GLU A 526 -2.81 21.58 29.90
C GLU A 526 -1.69 20.56 29.58
N ALA A 527 -1.02 20.73 28.44
CA ALA A 527 -0.01 19.80 27.93
C ALA A 527 1.10 19.43 28.94
N ASP A 528 1.39 20.32 29.89
CA ASP A 528 2.41 20.10 30.94
C ASP A 528 1.93 19.20 32.09
N LYS A 529 0.63 18.95 32.23
CA LYS A 529 0.06 18.09 33.27
C LYS A 529 -0.30 16.67 32.80
N ALA A 530 -0.22 16.40 31.51
CA ALA A 530 -0.55 15.10 30.90
C ALA A 530 0.35 13.94 31.37
N SER A 531 1.44 14.23 32.03
CA SER A 531 2.47 13.27 32.47
C SER A 531 2.13 12.46 33.73
N SER A 532 0.99 12.66 34.41
CA SER A 532 0.90 12.26 35.80
C SER A 532 -0.24 11.31 36.24
N SER A 533 -1.11 10.85 35.34
CA SER A 533 -2.24 10.03 35.77
C SER A 533 -2.41 8.67 35.08
N CYS A 534 -1.36 7.85 35.06
CA CYS A 534 -1.54 6.44 34.71
C CYS A 534 -1.49 5.54 35.98
N LYS A 535 -2.38 4.56 36.01
CA LYS A 535 -2.38 3.49 37.03
C LYS A 535 -1.76 2.23 36.43
N TYR A 536 -0.71 1.71 37.05
CA TYR A 536 -0.14 0.41 36.67
C TYR A 536 -1.09 -0.71 37.14
N LEU A 537 -1.44 -1.62 36.22
CA LEU A 537 -2.33 -2.75 36.47
C LEU A 537 -1.56 -4.07 36.60
N THR A 538 -0.31 -4.13 36.12
CA THR A 538 0.58 -5.29 36.26
C THR A 538 1.75 -4.99 37.17
N LYS A 539 2.24 -6.02 37.88
CA LYS A 539 3.34 -5.90 38.86
C LYS A 539 4.70 -5.88 38.21
N GLU A 540 5.65 -5.28 38.89
CA GLU A 540 7.07 -5.34 38.52
C GLU A 540 7.58 -6.80 38.49
N GLY A 541 8.53 -7.11 37.61
CA GLY A 541 9.11 -8.46 37.50
C GLY A 541 8.25 -9.48 36.76
N THR A 542 7.10 -9.09 36.21
CA THR A 542 6.22 -9.98 35.44
C THR A 542 6.52 -10.00 33.94
N HIS A 543 7.69 -9.50 33.56
CA HIS A 543 8.21 -9.45 32.19
C HIS A 543 7.34 -8.69 31.18
N ASN A 544 7.12 -9.26 30.00
CA ASN A 544 6.49 -8.62 28.88
C ASN A 544 4.97 -8.73 28.94
N ASN A 545 4.27 -7.69 29.47
CA ASN A 545 2.82 -7.60 29.53
C ASN A 545 2.32 -6.62 28.46
N ALA A 546 1.58 -7.09 27.46
CA ALA A 546 1.25 -6.26 26.32
C ALA A 546 -0.14 -6.55 25.75
N PHE A 547 -0.63 -5.58 24.94
CA PHE A 547 -1.87 -5.65 24.18
C PHE A 547 -3.10 -5.90 25.05
N PRO A 548 -3.47 -4.97 25.95
CA PRO A 548 -4.68 -5.08 26.72
C PRO A 548 -5.92 -4.97 25.83
N SER A 549 -6.94 -5.78 26.13
CA SER A 549 -8.27 -5.63 25.54
C SER A 549 -9.34 -5.81 26.62
N PRO A 550 -10.21 -4.82 26.83
CA PRO A 550 -11.27 -4.89 27.84
C PRO A 550 -12.41 -5.80 27.40
N SER A 551 -13.05 -6.46 28.38
CA SER A 551 -14.34 -7.11 28.19
C SER A 551 -15.41 -6.08 27.86
N GLY A 552 -16.46 -6.47 27.09
CA GLY A 552 -17.53 -5.56 26.68
C GLY A 552 -18.29 -4.92 27.85
N ASP A 553 -18.28 -5.53 29.04
CA ASP A 553 -18.87 -5.00 30.27
C ASP A 553 -17.87 -4.19 31.15
N GLY A 554 -16.62 -4.02 30.68
CA GLY A 554 -15.58 -3.22 31.33
C GLY A 554 -15.06 -3.79 32.68
N LYS A 555 -15.34 -5.05 33.00
CA LYS A 555 -14.91 -5.65 34.29
C LYS A 555 -13.53 -6.27 34.25
N TYR A 556 -13.12 -6.81 33.09
CA TYR A 556 -11.88 -7.55 32.93
C TYR A 556 -11.06 -7.04 31.77
N LEU A 557 -9.77 -7.32 31.80
CA LEU A 557 -8.82 -7.14 30.71
C LEU A 557 -8.21 -8.48 30.33
N VAL A 558 -8.21 -8.83 29.05
CA VAL A 558 -7.32 -9.87 28.53
C VAL A 558 -6.05 -9.21 28.00
N PHE A 559 -4.89 -9.83 28.23
CA PHE A 559 -3.60 -9.33 27.78
C PHE A 559 -2.60 -10.47 27.58
N ARG A 560 -1.55 -10.21 26.81
CA ARG A 560 -0.42 -11.12 26.66
C ARG A 560 0.57 -10.91 27.81
N SER A 561 1.11 -11.99 28.38
CA SER A 561 2.18 -11.93 29.38
C SER A 561 3.25 -12.99 29.16
N GLY A 562 4.51 -12.61 29.36
CA GLY A 562 5.67 -13.51 29.31
C GLY A 562 6.01 -14.17 30.67
N ARG A 563 5.21 -13.97 31.73
CA ARG A 563 5.50 -14.41 33.11
C ARG A 563 5.66 -15.92 33.32
N SER A 564 5.12 -16.71 32.38
CA SER A 564 5.24 -18.19 32.42
C SER A 564 6.47 -18.72 31.65
N GLY A 565 7.35 -17.85 31.15
CA GLY A 565 8.46 -18.22 30.28
C GLY A 565 8.12 -18.20 28.80
N TYR A 566 6.84 -18.31 28.45
CA TYR A 566 6.29 -18.17 27.11
C TYR A 566 5.25 -17.07 27.07
N LYS A 567 4.97 -16.51 25.90
CA LYS A 567 3.97 -15.44 25.74
C LYS A 567 2.58 -16.05 25.64
N ASN A 568 1.84 -16.06 26.74
CA ASN A 568 0.48 -16.59 26.80
C ASN A 568 -0.52 -15.51 27.22
N LEU A 569 -1.83 -15.81 27.11
CA LEU A 569 -2.90 -14.89 27.47
C LEU A 569 -3.30 -15.04 28.93
N TYR A 570 -3.57 -13.92 29.56
CA TYR A 570 -4.05 -13.79 30.93
C TYR A 570 -5.24 -12.84 31.00
N ILE A 571 -6.12 -13.04 31.98
CA ILE A 571 -7.25 -12.17 32.30
C ILE A 571 -7.04 -11.58 33.67
N MET A 572 -7.25 -10.27 33.86
CA MET A 572 -7.19 -9.57 35.13
C MET A 572 -8.38 -8.63 35.32
N ASP A 573 -8.56 -8.13 36.56
CA ASP A 573 -9.54 -7.08 36.87
C ASP A 573 -9.17 -5.78 36.12
N ALA A 574 -10.15 -5.12 35.52
CA ALA A 574 -9.91 -3.94 34.68
C ALA A 574 -9.64 -2.65 35.50
N VAL A 575 -10.01 -2.63 36.78
CA VAL A 575 -9.84 -1.45 37.65
C VAL A 575 -8.64 -1.60 38.57
N ASP A 576 -8.53 -2.72 39.27
CA ASP A 576 -7.50 -2.94 40.27
C ASP A 576 -6.37 -3.85 39.81
N GLY A 577 -6.45 -4.30 38.53
CA GLY A 577 -5.40 -5.09 37.91
C GLY A 577 -5.23 -6.48 38.53
N GLU A 578 -4.01 -6.99 38.39
CA GLU A 578 -3.67 -8.34 38.85
C GLU A 578 -3.68 -8.52 40.39
N GLU A 579 -3.74 -7.42 41.14
CA GLU A 579 -3.83 -7.50 42.60
C GLU A 579 -5.18 -8.06 43.07
N LYS A 580 -6.26 -7.75 42.35
CA LYS A 580 -7.59 -8.20 42.66
C LYS A 580 -7.94 -9.53 42.01
N TYR A 581 -7.57 -9.70 40.75
CA TYR A 581 -7.86 -10.92 39.98
C TYR A 581 -6.84 -11.13 38.89
N LEU A 582 -6.32 -12.35 38.76
CA LEU A 582 -5.46 -12.79 37.70
C LEU A 582 -5.74 -14.26 37.36
N HIS A 583 -6.02 -14.55 36.12
CA HIS A 583 -6.25 -15.90 35.63
C HIS A 583 -5.43 -16.12 34.35
N ARG A 584 -4.71 -17.25 34.22
CA ARG A 584 -4.05 -17.68 33.00
C ARG A 584 -5.08 -18.33 32.09
N LEU A 585 -5.31 -17.73 30.88
CA LEU A 585 -6.30 -18.21 29.92
C LEU A 585 -5.74 -19.28 28.99
N THR A 586 -4.49 -19.09 28.50
CA THR A 586 -3.85 -20.06 27.60
C THR A 586 -2.54 -20.58 28.17
N GLU A 587 -2.15 -21.79 27.77
CA GLU A 587 -0.95 -22.45 28.23
C GLU A 587 -0.26 -23.20 27.10
N GLY A 588 1.08 -23.06 26.98
CA GLY A 588 1.90 -23.76 26.01
C GLY A 588 3.24 -23.05 25.75
N ASP A 589 4.12 -23.73 25.01
CA ASP A 589 5.47 -23.32 24.63
C ASP A 589 5.50 -22.54 23.32
N TRP A 590 4.47 -21.78 23.05
CA TRP A 590 4.27 -20.93 21.87
C TRP A 590 3.91 -19.50 22.29
N THR A 591 3.75 -18.64 21.28
CA THR A 591 3.31 -17.27 21.47
C THR A 591 1.84 -17.09 21.12
N ASP A 592 1.05 -16.68 22.11
CA ASP A 592 -0.29 -16.13 21.95
C ASP A 592 -0.21 -14.61 22.13
N THR A 593 -0.73 -13.82 21.19
CA THR A 593 -0.56 -12.36 21.19
C THR A 593 -1.75 -11.64 20.55
N HIS A 594 -1.79 -10.32 20.69
CA HIS A 594 -2.82 -9.44 20.15
C HIS A 594 -4.24 -9.90 20.48
N PRO A 595 -4.57 -10.18 21.75
CA PRO A 595 -5.94 -10.56 22.10
C PRO A 595 -6.89 -9.39 21.87
N ASN A 596 -8.11 -9.71 21.45
CA ASN A 596 -9.22 -8.77 21.37
C ASN A 596 -10.49 -9.45 21.88
N TRP A 597 -11.18 -8.79 22.82
CA TRP A 597 -12.41 -9.32 23.44
C TRP A 597 -13.64 -8.84 22.69
N SER A 598 -14.59 -9.73 22.39
CA SER A 598 -15.86 -9.38 21.74
C SER A 598 -16.75 -8.54 22.66
N SER A 599 -17.56 -7.64 22.08
CA SER A 599 -18.43 -6.74 22.85
C SER A 599 -19.56 -7.47 23.60
N ASP A 600 -19.93 -8.68 23.16
CA ASP A 600 -20.91 -9.55 23.81
C ASP A 600 -20.33 -10.40 24.97
N ASN A 601 -19.03 -10.31 25.22
CA ASN A 601 -18.25 -11.06 26.19
C ASN A 601 -18.10 -12.57 25.92
N GLU A 602 -18.53 -13.06 24.78
CA GLU A 602 -18.54 -14.50 24.49
C GLU A 602 -17.17 -15.01 24.03
N TRP A 603 -16.41 -14.18 23.27
CA TRP A 603 -15.21 -14.62 22.60
C TRP A 603 -14.00 -13.70 22.85
N ILE A 604 -12.81 -14.31 22.80
CA ILE A 604 -11.53 -13.64 22.69
C ILE A 604 -10.86 -14.12 21.41
N ALA A 605 -10.61 -13.20 20.47
CA ALA A 605 -9.83 -13.45 19.27
C ALA A 605 -8.36 -13.17 19.54
N PHE A 606 -7.45 -13.95 18.98
CA PHE A 606 -6.01 -13.74 19.16
C PHE A 606 -5.19 -14.40 18.07
N SER A 607 -3.95 -13.94 17.92
CA SER A 607 -2.96 -14.52 17.03
C SER A 607 -2.09 -15.51 17.79
N SER A 608 -1.81 -16.67 17.18
CA SER A 608 -1.00 -17.71 17.81
C SER A 608 -0.17 -18.50 16.80
N ASP A 609 1.07 -18.81 17.15
CA ASP A 609 1.96 -19.67 16.38
C ASP A 609 2.00 -21.12 16.86
N ARG A 610 1.01 -21.53 17.69
CA ARG A 610 0.89 -22.89 18.27
C ARG A 610 0.89 -24.03 17.26
N GLY A 611 0.49 -23.77 16.03
CA GLY A 611 0.49 -24.78 14.97
C GLY A 611 1.80 -24.85 14.20
N HIS A 612 2.48 -23.73 14.08
CA HIS A 612 3.73 -23.58 13.32
C HIS A 612 4.57 -22.46 13.94
N PRO A 613 5.66 -22.76 14.65
CA PRO A 613 6.52 -21.77 15.27
C PRO A 613 6.89 -20.63 14.34
N GLY A 614 6.67 -19.39 14.80
CA GLY A 614 6.95 -18.17 14.04
C GLY A 614 5.93 -17.83 12.95
N ARG A 615 4.87 -18.60 12.75
CA ARG A 615 3.78 -18.31 11.79
C ARG A 615 2.45 -18.22 12.52
N PHE A 616 1.87 -17.04 12.53
CA PHE A 616 0.69 -16.73 13.32
C PHE A 616 -0.61 -17.00 12.55
N ALA A 617 -1.53 -17.71 13.20
CA ALA A 617 -2.88 -17.92 12.73
C ALA A 617 -3.90 -17.31 13.70
N LEU A 618 -5.12 -17.07 13.21
CA LEU A 618 -6.22 -16.49 13.96
C LEU A 618 -6.99 -17.59 14.73
N TYR A 619 -7.15 -17.38 16.03
CA TYR A 619 -7.87 -18.28 16.94
C TYR A 619 -8.96 -17.54 17.71
N LEU A 620 -9.97 -18.31 18.13
CA LEU A 620 -11.00 -17.90 19.08
C LEU A 620 -10.97 -18.81 20.30
N ILE A 621 -11.27 -18.26 21.47
CA ILE A 621 -11.43 -18.97 22.75
C ILE A 621 -12.50 -18.26 23.59
N HIS A 622 -13.27 -19.00 24.37
CA HIS A 622 -14.14 -18.38 25.38
C HIS A 622 -13.32 -17.88 26.58
N PRO A 623 -13.79 -16.86 27.32
CA PRO A 623 -13.09 -16.34 28.51
C PRO A 623 -12.86 -17.36 29.60
N ASN A 624 -13.63 -18.44 29.63
CA ASN A 624 -13.46 -19.56 30.54
C ASN A 624 -12.45 -20.63 30.07
N GLY A 625 -11.77 -20.40 28.96
CA GLY A 625 -10.78 -21.31 28.40
C GLY A 625 -11.33 -22.43 27.49
N THR A 626 -12.64 -22.52 27.30
CA THR A 626 -13.26 -23.51 26.43
C THR A 626 -13.41 -23.01 24.99
N GLY A 627 -13.79 -23.89 24.07
CA GLY A 627 -14.13 -23.50 22.69
C GLY A 627 -12.94 -23.07 21.83
N LEU A 628 -11.71 -23.34 22.25
CA LEU A 628 -10.52 -22.99 21.46
C LEU A 628 -10.56 -23.62 20.08
N HIS A 629 -10.55 -22.78 19.04
CA HIS A 629 -10.47 -23.25 17.66
C HIS A 629 -9.81 -22.21 16.76
N ARG A 630 -9.31 -22.70 15.62
CA ARG A 630 -8.73 -21.86 14.57
C ARG A 630 -9.83 -21.34 13.65
N VAL A 631 -9.84 -20.04 13.33
CA VAL A 631 -10.88 -19.39 12.52
C VAL A 631 -10.68 -19.69 11.03
N LEU A 632 -9.46 -19.48 10.51
CA LEU A 632 -9.15 -19.70 9.10
C LEU A 632 -8.36 -20.99 8.90
N ASN A 633 -8.84 -21.85 8.01
CA ASN A 633 -8.20 -23.13 7.69
C ASN A 633 -7.04 -23.01 6.68
N SER A 634 -6.77 -21.82 6.16
CA SER A 634 -5.69 -21.56 5.20
C SER A 634 -4.31 -21.85 5.80
N SER A 635 -3.35 -22.06 4.91
CA SER A 635 -1.93 -22.25 5.26
C SER A 635 -1.44 -21.16 6.23
N PRO A 636 -0.57 -21.48 7.19
CA PRO A 636 -0.05 -20.52 8.14
C PRO A 636 0.70 -19.42 7.40
N GLY A 637 0.20 -18.19 7.54
CA GLY A 637 0.83 -16.95 7.13
C GLY A 637 1.12 -16.13 8.37
N TRP A 638 1.12 -14.81 8.20
CA TRP A 638 1.15 -13.86 9.29
C TRP A 638 -0.25 -13.25 9.44
N ILE A 639 -0.98 -13.59 10.50
CA ILE A 639 -2.24 -12.96 10.87
C ILE A 639 -2.06 -12.31 12.23
N ASN A 640 -2.24 -10.99 12.28
CA ASN A 640 -2.00 -10.20 13.48
C ASN A 640 -3.14 -9.20 13.72
N HIS A 641 -3.17 -8.63 14.91
CA HIS A 641 -4.05 -7.54 15.32
C HIS A 641 -5.54 -7.78 15.00
N PRO A 642 -6.14 -8.93 15.38
CA PRO A 642 -7.56 -9.12 15.19
C PRO A 642 -8.35 -8.13 16.03
N CYS A 643 -9.46 -7.62 15.47
CA CYS A 643 -10.40 -6.75 16.13
C CYS A 643 -11.84 -7.16 15.76
N PHE A 644 -12.70 -7.36 16.75
CA PHE A 644 -14.10 -7.70 16.52
C PHE A 644 -14.88 -6.52 15.94
N SER A 645 -15.85 -6.85 15.09
CA SER A 645 -16.92 -5.91 14.75
C SER A 645 -17.73 -5.53 15.99
N PRO A 646 -18.35 -4.35 16.01
CA PRO A 646 -19.19 -3.91 17.15
C PRO A 646 -20.36 -4.85 17.49
N ASP A 647 -20.79 -5.67 16.53
CA ASP A 647 -21.84 -6.70 16.71
C ASP A 647 -21.28 -8.09 17.06
N SER A 648 -19.97 -8.22 17.25
CA SER A 648 -19.24 -9.45 17.60
C SER A 648 -19.33 -10.57 16.54
N LYS A 649 -19.79 -10.31 15.30
CA LYS A 649 -20.02 -11.34 14.28
C LYS A 649 -18.93 -11.46 13.24
N SER A 650 -18.04 -10.45 13.16
CA SER A 650 -16.96 -10.39 12.19
C SER A 650 -15.66 -9.99 12.85
N LEU A 651 -14.56 -10.26 12.18
CA LEU A 651 -13.21 -9.93 12.61
C LEU A 651 -12.51 -9.20 11.47
N VAL A 652 -11.90 -8.04 11.77
CA VAL A 652 -10.88 -7.43 10.93
C VAL A 652 -9.51 -7.79 11.49
N PHE A 653 -8.55 -8.02 10.62
CA PHE A 653 -7.17 -8.38 11.01
C PHE A 653 -6.19 -8.02 9.90
N THR A 654 -4.92 -7.99 10.24
CA THR A 654 -3.83 -7.79 9.29
C THR A 654 -3.28 -9.14 8.82
N SER A 655 -3.01 -9.30 7.52
CA SER A 655 -2.46 -10.54 6.98
C SER A 655 -1.63 -10.33 5.72
N ASP A 656 -0.58 -11.16 5.55
CA ASP A 656 0.20 -11.31 4.32
C ASP A 656 -0.47 -12.22 3.27
N TYR A 657 -1.74 -12.57 3.47
CA TYR A 657 -2.48 -13.50 2.63
C TYR A 657 -2.47 -13.16 1.13
N ALA A 658 -2.47 -11.86 0.81
CA ALA A 658 -2.46 -11.38 -0.57
C ALA A 658 -1.04 -11.23 -1.16
N GLY A 659 0.00 -11.57 -0.44
CA GLY A 659 1.38 -11.39 -0.91
C GLY A 659 1.75 -9.91 -1.13
N LEU A 660 2.78 -9.67 -1.94
CA LEU A 660 3.24 -8.32 -2.28
C LEU A 660 2.39 -7.70 -3.38
N SER A 661 2.07 -6.41 -3.26
CA SER A 661 1.31 -5.65 -4.27
C SER A 661 2.19 -4.83 -5.22
N ALA A 662 3.49 -4.71 -4.96
CA ALA A 662 4.41 -4.01 -5.85
C ALA A 662 5.75 -4.75 -5.96
N GLU A 663 6.46 -4.53 -7.05
CA GLU A 663 7.79 -5.09 -7.24
C GLU A 663 8.76 -4.45 -6.24
N PRO A 664 9.56 -5.25 -5.49
CA PRO A 664 10.58 -4.73 -4.59
C PRO A 664 11.53 -3.76 -5.30
N ILE A 665 12.07 -2.79 -4.56
CA ILE A 665 12.99 -1.73 -5.04
C ILE A 665 12.28 -0.58 -5.76
N SER A 666 11.05 -0.75 -6.22
CA SER A 666 10.32 0.31 -6.94
C SER A 666 9.92 1.49 -6.05
N VAL A 667 9.63 1.26 -4.78
CA VAL A 667 9.29 2.29 -3.79
C VAL A 667 10.09 2.02 -2.51
N PRO A 668 10.54 3.03 -1.76
CA PRO A 668 11.21 2.82 -0.48
C PRO A 668 10.24 2.20 0.53
N HIS A 669 10.80 1.47 1.49
CA HIS A 669 10.04 0.86 2.58
C HIS A 669 8.81 0.05 2.14
N GLN A 670 8.84 -0.57 0.97
CA GLN A 670 7.86 -1.58 0.56
C GLN A 670 8.00 -2.81 1.45
N PHE A 671 7.61 -2.65 2.69
CA PHE A 671 7.62 -3.70 3.67
C PHE A 671 6.19 -4.15 3.88
N GLN A 672 5.88 -5.41 3.57
CA GLN A 672 4.60 -6.01 3.89
C GLN A 672 4.77 -7.27 4.76
N PRO A 673 5.47 -7.22 5.92
CA PRO A 673 5.62 -8.40 6.78
C PRO A 673 4.26 -8.84 7.34
N TYR A 674 3.31 -7.91 7.48
CA TYR A 674 1.95 -8.18 7.96
C TYR A 674 0.90 -8.06 6.84
N GLY A 675 1.19 -7.36 5.76
CA GLY A 675 0.35 -7.28 4.58
C GLY A 675 -0.75 -6.23 4.62
N ASP A 676 -1.96 -6.66 4.31
CA ASP A 676 -3.16 -5.82 4.21
C ASP A 676 -4.21 -6.17 5.25
N LEU A 677 -5.22 -5.31 5.36
CA LEU A 677 -6.40 -5.59 6.16
C LEU A 677 -7.35 -6.56 5.45
N PHE A 678 -7.77 -7.55 6.20
CA PHE A 678 -8.78 -8.52 5.81
C PHE A 678 -9.92 -8.55 6.81
N ILE A 679 -11.09 -8.92 6.35
CA ILE A 679 -12.25 -9.18 7.18
C ILE A 679 -12.78 -10.59 6.91
N CYS A 680 -13.27 -11.25 7.94
CA CYS A 680 -14.06 -12.48 7.82
C CYS A 680 -15.12 -12.55 8.91
N ARG A 681 -16.09 -13.45 8.76
CA ARG A 681 -17.00 -13.81 9.85
C ARG A 681 -16.26 -14.64 10.91
N ILE A 682 -16.79 -14.71 12.13
CA ILE A 682 -16.19 -15.47 13.23
C ILE A 682 -16.09 -16.98 12.95
N ASP A 683 -16.89 -17.50 12.01
CA ASP A 683 -16.83 -18.87 11.51
C ASP A 683 -15.78 -19.08 10.39
N GLY A 684 -15.03 -18.03 10.05
CA GLY A 684 -13.99 -18.04 9.02
C GLY A 684 -14.50 -17.88 7.58
N THR A 685 -15.81 -17.71 7.38
CA THR A 685 -16.39 -17.46 6.04
C THR A 685 -16.32 -15.99 5.64
N GLY A 686 -16.52 -15.70 4.35
CA GLY A 686 -16.61 -14.35 3.84
C GLY A 686 -15.29 -13.58 3.89
N LEU A 687 -14.14 -14.25 3.75
CA LEU A 687 -12.83 -13.60 3.71
C LEU A 687 -12.76 -12.59 2.56
N THR A 688 -12.56 -11.32 2.92
CA THR A 688 -12.49 -10.20 1.98
C THR A 688 -11.29 -9.32 2.31
N ARG A 689 -10.49 -8.94 1.30
CA ARG A 689 -9.41 -7.97 1.42
C ARG A 689 -10.00 -6.56 1.41
N LEU A 690 -9.66 -5.75 2.41
CA LEU A 690 -10.18 -4.39 2.57
C LEU A 690 -9.24 -3.32 2.01
N THR A 691 -7.94 -3.49 2.17
CA THR A 691 -6.94 -2.54 1.69
C THR A 691 -6.12 -3.12 0.55
N HIS A 692 -5.79 -2.28 -0.42
CA HIS A 692 -4.99 -2.63 -1.58
C HIS A 692 -3.92 -1.56 -1.75
N SER A 693 -2.75 -1.75 -1.16
CA SER A 693 -1.64 -0.80 -1.27
C SER A 693 -0.31 -1.52 -1.44
N SER A 694 0.73 -0.77 -1.72
CA SER A 694 2.11 -1.29 -1.74
C SER A 694 2.79 -1.25 -0.37
N ASN A 695 2.10 -0.71 0.65
CA ASN A 695 2.59 -0.55 2.01
C ASN A 695 1.94 -1.57 2.96
N GLU A 696 2.51 -1.71 4.16
CA GLU A 696 1.95 -2.53 5.21
C GLU A 696 0.83 -1.78 5.94
N ASN A 697 -0.39 -2.31 5.87
CA ASN A 697 -1.55 -1.81 6.60
C ASN A 697 -1.79 -2.66 7.84
N GLY A 698 -1.95 -2.01 8.99
CA GLY A 698 -2.00 -2.74 10.25
C GLY A 698 -2.78 -2.09 11.37
N THR A 699 -2.73 -2.73 12.52
CA THR A 699 -3.31 -2.27 13.80
C THR A 699 -4.74 -1.72 13.69
N PRO A 700 -5.71 -2.47 13.10
CA PRO A 700 -7.06 -1.96 12.91
C PRO A 700 -7.81 -1.81 14.23
N GLY A 701 -8.60 -0.72 14.34
CA GLY A 701 -9.64 -0.55 15.32
C GLY A 701 -11.01 -0.44 14.63
N TRP A 702 -12.10 -0.96 15.23
CA TRP A 702 -13.42 -0.94 14.62
C TRP A 702 -14.44 -0.15 15.46
N GLY A 703 -14.90 0.98 14.92
CA GLY A 703 -15.93 1.85 15.50
C GLY A 703 -17.33 1.56 14.94
N ARG A 704 -18.34 1.89 15.76
CA ARG A 704 -19.76 1.65 15.40
C ARG A 704 -20.32 2.62 14.37
N ILE A 705 -19.79 3.84 14.31
CA ILE A 705 -20.34 4.94 13.51
C ILE A 705 -19.66 4.95 12.14
N PRO A 706 -20.41 4.91 11.02
CA PRO A 706 -19.85 5.16 9.70
C PRO A 706 -19.40 6.62 9.57
N VAL A 707 -18.20 6.84 9.03
CA VAL A 707 -17.66 8.18 8.74
C VAL A 707 -17.68 8.41 7.24
N ALA A 708 -18.38 9.45 6.81
CA ALA A 708 -18.36 9.84 5.41
C ALA A 708 -17.05 10.56 5.06
N ALA A 709 -16.47 10.29 3.89
CA ALA A 709 -15.25 10.94 3.42
C ALA A 709 -15.35 12.48 3.40
N SER A 710 -16.56 13.02 3.21
CA SER A 710 -16.83 14.47 3.25
C SER A 710 -16.73 15.11 4.64
N MET A 711 -16.70 14.30 5.70
CA MET A 711 -16.56 14.77 7.09
C MET A 711 -15.12 14.92 7.52
N LEU A 712 -14.17 14.35 6.77
CA LEU A 712 -12.76 14.42 7.15
C LEU A 712 -12.16 15.79 6.79
N SER A 713 -11.36 16.33 7.70
CA SER A 713 -10.63 17.58 7.49
C SER A 713 -9.66 17.44 6.33
N LYS A 714 -9.67 18.40 5.41
CA LYS A 714 -8.71 18.48 4.29
C LYS A 714 -7.52 19.37 4.63
N GLU A 715 -7.53 19.99 5.79
CA GLU A 715 -6.45 20.88 6.25
C GLU A 715 -5.44 20.08 7.06
N GLY A 716 -4.26 19.92 6.55
CA GLY A 716 -3.10 19.35 7.23
C GLY A 716 -1.85 20.06 6.79
N THR A 717 -0.92 20.27 7.71
CA THR A 717 0.42 20.75 7.42
C THR A 717 1.19 19.69 6.63
N LYS A 718 2.07 20.14 5.74
CA LYS A 718 2.75 19.30 4.75
C LYS A 718 3.66 18.27 5.42
N PRO A 719 3.56 17.00 5.12
CA PRO A 719 4.47 16.00 5.63
C PRO A 719 5.88 16.21 5.09
N PHE A 720 6.83 15.84 5.90
CA PHE A 720 8.26 15.81 5.60
C PHE A 720 8.67 14.38 5.24
N CYS A 721 9.41 14.21 4.14
CA CYS A 721 9.98 12.91 3.80
C CYS A 721 11.28 12.70 4.59
N ASP A 722 11.19 11.97 5.69
CA ASP A 722 12.36 11.51 6.43
C ASP A 722 12.41 9.98 6.42
N PHE A 723 13.19 9.41 5.52
CA PHE A 723 13.47 7.99 5.51
C PHE A 723 14.88 7.69 5.01
N SER A 724 15.46 6.61 5.53
CA SER A 724 16.76 6.09 5.12
C SER A 724 16.58 4.87 4.22
N ASP A 725 17.05 4.96 2.99
CA ASP A 725 17.09 3.83 2.03
C ASP A 725 18.14 2.76 2.43
N VAL A 726 18.96 3.07 3.44
CA VAL A 726 20.08 2.20 3.89
C VAL A 726 19.56 0.89 4.44
N ASP A 727 18.55 0.92 5.30
CA ASP A 727 18.02 -0.28 5.96
C ASP A 727 17.35 -1.25 4.99
N PHE A 728 16.72 -0.73 3.95
CA PHE A 728 16.02 -1.54 2.96
C PHE A 728 17.00 -2.38 2.11
N LEU A 729 18.06 -1.78 1.57
CA LEU A 729 19.02 -2.50 0.72
C LEU A 729 19.98 -3.39 1.50
N GLN A 730 20.26 -3.08 2.76
CA GLN A 730 20.98 -4.00 3.64
C GLN A 730 20.15 -5.25 3.96
N ARG A 731 18.81 -5.12 4.02
CA ARG A 731 17.91 -6.25 4.26
C ARG A 731 17.63 -7.11 3.02
N ILE A 732 17.70 -6.54 1.81
CA ILE A 732 17.61 -7.31 0.56
C ILE A 732 18.90 -8.12 0.31
N GLY A 733 20.04 -7.65 0.79
CA GLY A 733 21.34 -8.33 0.66
C GLY A 733 21.75 -9.20 1.85
N ALA A 734 21.12 -9.00 3.01
CA ALA A 734 21.20 -9.89 4.16
C ALA A 734 19.86 -10.62 4.27
N ALA A 735 19.87 -11.95 4.44
CA ALA A 735 18.69 -12.64 4.91
C ALA A 735 18.08 -11.80 6.03
N PRO A 736 16.79 -11.44 5.97
CA PRO A 736 16.20 -10.61 6.99
C PRO A 736 16.50 -11.30 8.30
N GLN A 737 17.31 -10.65 9.16
CA GLN A 737 17.19 -10.97 10.56
C GLN A 737 15.71 -10.67 10.82
N MET A 738 14.90 -11.75 10.79
CA MET A 738 13.55 -11.67 11.28
C MET A 738 13.63 -10.78 12.50
N CYS A 739 12.86 -9.71 12.53
CA CYS A 739 12.43 -9.18 13.80
C CYS A 739 11.84 -10.40 14.49
N SER A 740 12.71 -11.22 15.06
CA SER A 740 12.33 -12.29 15.95
C SER A 740 11.67 -11.52 17.08
N PHE A 741 10.36 -11.38 16.96
CA PHE A 741 9.52 -11.05 18.08
C PHE A 741 9.63 -12.22 19.05
N GLN A 742 10.85 -12.43 19.60
CA GLN A 742 11.06 -13.30 20.73
C GLN A 742 10.44 -12.70 21.98
#